data_cfe73a5ade4d01a9bcfb490a92476ee4
#
_entry.id   cfe73a5ade4d01a9bcfb490a92476ee4
#
_cell.length_a   1.000
_cell.length_b   1.000
_cell.length_c   1.000
_cell.angle_alpha   90.00
_cell.angle_beta   90.00
_cell.angle_gamma   90.00
#
_symmetry.space_group_name_H-M   'P 1'
#
loop_
_entity.id
_entity.type
_entity.pdbx_description
1 polymer ?
#
loop_
_entity_poly.entity_id
_entity_poly.type
_entity_poly.pdbx_seq_one_letter_code
_entity_poly.pdbx_strand_id
1 'polypeptide(L)'
;MKIRVIGLTKKLTNLVALIVFGVVVPNAVAQSNYFVSSSSGDDKLNGLSVDTAWASLERVNSAVLRPGDLVQFKAGDSFFGQLVIDESGSAEKPIYFTAFGAGEPPVIDGATRNNGDNLSAVSIVDQDHIEISHLTIRNFRKQARQAAQPNRATDSSSTSFTVKAPKAKKVQLHSSRFNWNPNHPKGRAFDNGDGSWTVIVKPSWKKGARYKWIIDGEKENIDNDVSRGRCEARLAEGTVISGKNGARRDWKPRNGNIENDVAGNCTRADGKIIKADPTDFKAYGILVKNTGRRILQGFEFHHLTVEKIYPIRAKNKFKEQAFVSNTVTGIRFETLAAKSLEKAANTRDIFVHDNVIRHTGRFGIAARHGPSKISGLTGTSLDYDVNFIVINNRCEDLGGSCVLMSGVWQGLLEGNTFIRSGAMVEPSVSVNRGSGAWFFRSKHVVAQNNVAAFSRGHNDSAGIHVDYNNEHILVQYNFTYDNEGYGTEILGKNKNVIWRYNISVGDGTRKVNVTRPEGGKSQNPGRTLHVSDFAKPEREPSTDVYIYNNTYVISAKSEPNIELTANNLKLWNNLFIVQEAGQLGKRVYVGASKRSTDIEGNGFSGDISSKFVKLDSLPKMLELGITGVLSTPESFAFEREEVKALKDIDKLQHPVFPAAGTGIFSHISRIPLEDFFGNLLAEDAQFIGAGTD
;
A
#
# COMPACT_ATOMS: atom_id res chain seq x y z
N MET A 1 51.67 -7.24 -46.41
CA MET A 1 51.39 -7.32 -47.87
C MET A 1 50.91 -5.94 -48.32
N LYS A 2 51.75 -5.24 -49.08
CA LYS A 2 51.53 -3.87 -49.59
C LYS A 2 50.54 -3.92 -50.75
N ILE A 3 49.54 -3.07 -50.79
CA ILE A 3 48.82 -2.78 -52.04
C ILE A 3 48.69 -1.27 -52.20
N ARG A 4 49.04 -0.84 -53.38
CA ARG A 4 49.29 0.50 -53.91
C ARG A 4 48.03 1.35 -54.07
N VAL A 5 48.24 2.64 -53.86
CA VAL A 5 47.42 3.76 -54.34
C VAL A 5 47.54 3.90 -55.85
N ILE A 6 46.46 4.11 -56.54
CA ILE A 6 46.43 4.70 -57.89
C ILE A 6 45.48 5.89 -57.83
N GLY A 7 46.02 7.06 -58.08
CA GLY A 7 45.26 8.29 -58.22
C GLY A 7 44.68 8.45 -59.63
N LEU A 8 43.56 9.16 -59.70
CA LEU A 8 43.08 9.80 -60.89
C LEU A 8 42.49 11.16 -60.56
N THR A 9 43.24 12.19 -60.92
CA THR A 9 42.75 13.57 -60.99
C THR A 9 41.87 13.80 -62.20
N LYS A 10 40.67 14.37 -61.98
CA LYS A 10 40.01 15.20 -63.02
C LYS A 10 39.29 16.35 -62.36
N LYS A 11 39.70 17.54 -62.77
CA LYS A 11 39.07 18.84 -62.51
C LYS A 11 37.64 18.88 -62.99
N LEU A 12 36.74 19.40 -62.17
CA LEU A 12 35.58 20.14 -62.64
C LEU A 12 35.27 21.29 -61.65
N THR A 13 35.06 22.41 -62.25
CA THR A 13 34.95 23.76 -61.69
C THR A 13 33.59 24.00 -61.08
N ASN A 14 33.58 24.67 -59.92
CA ASN A 14 32.59 25.63 -59.38
C ASN A 14 31.11 25.49 -59.63
N LEU A 15 30.37 25.17 -58.54
CA LEU A 15 29.18 25.92 -58.10
C LEU A 15 29.01 25.69 -56.60
N VAL A 16 29.47 26.67 -55.75
CA VAL A 16 29.20 26.69 -54.34
C VAL A 16 27.78 27.24 -54.17
N ALA A 17 26.82 26.39 -54.06
CA ALA A 17 25.52 26.72 -53.51
C ALA A 17 25.64 26.67 -51.98
N LEU A 18 25.67 27.83 -51.32
CA LEU A 18 25.64 27.97 -49.88
C LEU A 18 24.22 27.58 -49.39
N ILE A 19 23.96 26.30 -49.12
CA ILE A 19 22.80 25.87 -48.38
C ILE A 19 23.06 26.19 -46.91
N VAL A 20 22.57 27.34 -46.46
CA VAL A 20 22.44 27.64 -45.02
C VAL A 20 21.42 26.70 -44.45
N PHE A 21 21.85 25.57 -43.94
CA PHE A 21 21.03 24.77 -42.98
C PHE A 21 20.87 25.66 -41.76
N GLY A 22 19.73 26.33 -41.67
CA GLY A 22 19.28 26.91 -40.41
C GLY A 22 19.16 25.73 -39.40
N VAL A 23 20.16 25.63 -38.54
CA VAL A 23 20.05 24.82 -37.32
C VAL A 23 18.96 25.52 -36.51
N VAL A 24 17.73 25.02 -36.61
CA VAL A 24 16.70 25.35 -35.64
C VAL A 24 17.17 24.73 -34.35
N VAL A 25 17.94 25.50 -33.56
CA VAL A 25 18.20 25.15 -32.17
C VAL A 25 16.81 25.15 -31.52
N PRO A 26 16.30 24.00 -31.07
CA PRO A 26 15.04 24.03 -30.33
C PRO A 26 15.28 24.96 -29.15
N ASN A 27 14.51 26.05 -29.05
CA ASN A 27 14.52 26.89 -27.87
C ASN A 27 14.35 25.97 -26.68
N ALA A 28 15.39 25.81 -25.89
CA ALA A 28 15.30 25.15 -24.60
C ALA A 28 14.30 25.95 -23.78
N VAL A 29 13.08 25.48 -23.69
CA VAL A 29 12.07 26.11 -22.84
C VAL A 29 12.63 26.08 -21.43
N ALA A 30 12.80 27.26 -20.84
CA ALA A 30 13.34 27.40 -19.50
C ALA A 30 12.41 26.69 -18.51
N GLN A 31 12.98 25.97 -17.58
CA GLN A 31 12.29 25.42 -16.41
C GLN A 31 11.61 26.55 -15.64
N SER A 32 10.37 26.34 -15.24
CA SER A 32 9.62 27.30 -14.42
C SER A 32 9.57 26.85 -12.97
N ASN A 33 9.76 27.80 -12.06
CA ASN A 33 9.58 27.58 -10.62
C ASN A 33 8.28 28.28 -10.20
N TYR A 34 7.31 27.49 -9.76
CA TYR A 34 6.04 28.00 -9.28
C TYR A 34 5.99 27.94 -7.76
N PHE A 35 5.50 29.00 -7.14
CA PHE A 35 5.31 29.15 -5.71
C PHE A 35 3.83 29.13 -5.36
N VAL A 36 3.47 28.42 -4.31
CA VAL A 36 2.07 28.25 -3.86
C VAL A 36 2.00 28.50 -2.36
N SER A 37 1.17 29.46 -1.95
CA SER A 37 0.98 29.80 -0.53
C SER A 37 -0.49 30.03 -0.23
N SER A 38 -1.08 29.16 0.59
CA SER A 38 -2.48 29.32 1.02
C SER A 38 -2.70 30.47 1.99
N SER A 39 -1.63 30.97 2.62
CA SER A 39 -1.67 32.06 3.60
C SER A 39 -1.44 33.44 2.99
N SER A 40 -0.75 33.55 1.85
CA SER A 40 -0.35 34.83 1.28
C SER A 40 -0.43 34.91 -0.27
N GLY A 41 -0.81 33.81 -0.95
CA GLY A 41 -0.91 33.76 -2.41
C GLY A 41 -2.21 34.36 -2.97
N ASP A 42 -2.20 34.61 -4.27
CA ASP A 42 -3.38 35.01 -5.07
C ASP A 42 -3.36 34.27 -6.41
N ASP A 43 -4.43 33.54 -6.71
CA ASP A 43 -4.56 32.73 -7.93
C ASP A 43 -4.61 33.56 -9.23
N LYS A 44 -4.75 34.86 -9.14
CA LYS A 44 -4.67 35.78 -10.27
C LYS A 44 -3.25 36.12 -10.68
N LEU A 45 -2.28 35.83 -9.82
CA LEU A 45 -0.86 36.11 -10.07
C LEU A 45 -0.22 34.97 -10.89
N ASN A 46 1.01 35.17 -11.33
CA ASN A 46 1.70 34.26 -12.24
C ASN A 46 2.38 33.05 -11.53
N GLY A 47 2.54 33.13 -10.22
CA GLY A 47 3.19 32.05 -9.42
C GLY A 47 4.71 31.97 -9.52
N LEU A 48 5.39 32.87 -10.26
CA LEU A 48 6.81 32.74 -10.61
C LEU A 48 7.79 33.28 -9.55
N SER A 49 7.28 33.85 -8.46
CA SER A 49 8.06 34.29 -7.30
C SER A 49 7.25 34.10 -6.02
N VAL A 50 7.92 34.19 -4.87
CA VAL A 50 7.26 34.14 -3.57
C VAL A 50 6.20 35.22 -3.40
N ASP A 51 6.46 36.45 -3.91
CA ASP A 51 5.54 37.56 -3.83
C ASP A 51 4.35 37.45 -4.80
N THR A 52 4.48 36.64 -5.83
CA THR A 52 3.42 36.37 -6.81
C THR A 52 2.87 34.95 -6.72
N ALA A 53 3.03 34.31 -5.55
CA ALA A 53 2.60 32.93 -5.32
C ALA A 53 1.10 32.71 -5.60
N TRP A 54 0.75 31.54 -6.09
CA TRP A 54 -0.63 31.07 -6.19
C TRP A 54 -1.19 30.72 -4.80
N ALA A 55 -2.52 30.73 -4.65
CA ALA A 55 -3.15 30.47 -3.35
C ALA A 55 -3.69 29.04 -3.19
N SER A 56 -4.02 28.34 -4.27
CA SER A 56 -4.84 27.14 -4.19
C SER A 56 -4.32 25.96 -5.02
N LEU A 57 -4.77 24.73 -4.65
CA LEU A 57 -4.56 23.53 -5.47
C LEU A 57 -5.31 23.62 -6.81
N GLU A 58 -6.46 24.27 -6.83
CA GLU A 58 -7.25 24.48 -8.04
C GLU A 58 -6.44 25.25 -9.08
N ARG A 59 -5.66 26.23 -8.65
CA ARG A 59 -4.78 27.00 -9.54
C ARG A 59 -3.62 26.14 -10.03
N VAL A 60 -3.01 25.34 -9.17
CA VAL A 60 -1.96 24.37 -9.56
C VAL A 60 -2.52 23.37 -10.56
N ASN A 61 -3.68 22.77 -10.27
CA ASN A 61 -4.35 21.81 -11.15
C ASN A 61 -4.77 22.37 -12.51
N SER A 62 -4.86 23.69 -12.65
CA SER A 62 -5.17 24.36 -13.92
C SER A 62 -3.94 24.84 -14.70
N ALA A 63 -2.77 24.72 -14.10
CA ALA A 63 -1.52 25.09 -14.75
C ALA A 63 -1.09 24.03 -15.74
N VAL A 64 -0.53 24.42 -16.87
CA VAL A 64 0.11 23.49 -17.81
C VAL A 64 1.59 23.40 -17.44
N LEU A 65 1.95 22.30 -16.77
CA LEU A 65 3.33 22.04 -16.38
C LEU A 65 4.11 21.39 -17.52
N ARG A 66 5.41 21.57 -17.51
CA ARG A 66 6.34 21.07 -18.52
C ARG A 66 7.43 20.23 -17.85
N PRO A 67 8.10 19.34 -18.58
CA PRO A 67 9.24 18.62 -18.06
C PRO A 67 10.30 19.56 -17.46
N GLY A 68 10.64 19.32 -16.19
CA GLY A 68 11.56 20.12 -15.40
C GLY A 68 10.93 21.20 -14.54
N ASP A 69 9.64 21.48 -14.66
CA ASP A 69 8.97 22.47 -13.83
C ASP A 69 8.95 22.04 -12.35
N LEU A 70 9.08 23.02 -11.46
CA LEU A 70 9.13 22.86 -10.02
C LEU A 70 7.96 23.61 -9.37
N VAL A 71 7.07 22.90 -8.70
CA VAL A 71 5.96 23.46 -7.92
C VAL A 71 6.31 23.38 -6.44
N GLN A 72 6.37 24.52 -5.77
CA GLN A 72 6.82 24.64 -4.40
C GLN A 72 5.70 25.17 -3.50
N PHE A 73 5.36 24.42 -2.46
CA PHE A 73 4.35 24.78 -1.47
C PHE A 73 5.01 25.41 -0.25
N LYS A 74 4.43 26.50 0.29
CA LYS A 74 5.00 27.22 1.42
C LYS A 74 4.97 26.38 2.70
N ALA A 75 6.09 26.25 3.38
CA ALA A 75 6.21 25.62 4.69
C ALA A 75 5.22 26.25 5.69
N GLY A 76 4.58 25.42 6.52
CA GLY A 76 3.56 25.83 7.50
C GLY A 76 2.15 25.99 6.93
N ASP A 77 1.97 26.04 5.61
CA ASP A 77 0.67 26.19 4.97
C ASP A 77 -0.08 24.85 4.86
N SER A 78 -1.41 24.93 4.75
CA SER A 78 -2.28 23.78 4.53
C SER A 78 -3.19 24.01 3.33
N PHE A 79 -3.18 23.04 2.43
CA PHE A 79 -3.95 23.06 1.19
C PHE A 79 -5.02 21.96 1.25
N PHE A 80 -6.27 22.33 1.05
CA PHE A 80 -7.40 21.40 1.13
C PHE A 80 -7.95 21.13 -0.26
N GLY A 81 -8.10 19.85 -0.57
CA GLY A 81 -8.55 19.39 -1.87
C GLY A 81 -7.64 18.30 -2.43
N GLN A 82 -7.79 18.01 -3.70
CA GLN A 82 -6.97 17.04 -4.40
C GLN A 82 -5.95 17.77 -5.28
N LEU A 83 -4.68 17.46 -5.10
CA LEU A 83 -3.65 17.78 -6.09
C LEU A 83 -3.75 16.76 -7.23
N VAL A 84 -4.07 17.24 -8.43
CA VAL A 84 -4.16 16.43 -9.65
C VAL A 84 -2.94 16.74 -10.50
N ILE A 85 -2.14 15.73 -10.79
CA ILE A 85 -0.97 15.83 -11.66
C ILE A 85 -1.34 15.14 -12.96
N ASP A 86 -1.58 15.91 -14.01
CA ASP A 86 -2.06 15.48 -15.31
C ASP A 86 -1.08 15.72 -16.46
N GLU A 87 0.14 16.17 -16.14
CA GLU A 87 1.28 16.22 -17.05
C GLU A 87 2.41 15.28 -16.62
N SER A 88 3.23 14.88 -17.57
CA SER A 88 4.44 14.06 -17.38
C SER A 88 5.70 14.89 -17.52
N GLY A 89 6.72 14.53 -16.73
CA GLY A 89 8.08 14.97 -16.96
C GLY A 89 8.78 14.19 -18.09
N SER A 90 10.09 14.19 -18.05
CA SER A 90 10.95 13.29 -18.84
C SER A 90 12.02 12.67 -17.95
N ALA A 91 12.74 11.67 -18.44
CA ALA A 91 13.79 11.00 -17.68
C ALA A 91 14.88 11.98 -17.19
N GLU A 92 15.23 12.97 -18.00
CA GLU A 92 16.24 13.99 -17.66
C GLU A 92 15.65 15.18 -16.91
N LYS A 93 14.34 15.38 -16.98
CA LYS A 93 13.61 16.52 -16.42
C LYS A 93 12.26 16.09 -15.85
N PRO A 94 12.23 15.45 -14.68
CA PRO A 94 10.99 15.17 -13.97
C PRO A 94 10.23 16.46 -13.65
N ILE A 95 8.94 16.36 -13.37
CA ILE A 95 8.18 17.45 -12.74
C ILE A 95 8.28 17.26 -11.23
N TYR A 96 8.61 18.35 -10.53
CA TYR A 96 8.89 18.33 -9.11
C TYR A 96 7.78 19.02 -8.30
N PHE A 97 7.37 18.37 -7.20
CA PHE A 97 6.47 18.95 -6.21
C PHE A 97 7.14 18.88 -4.84
N THR A 98 7.42 20.04 -4.23
CA THR A 98 8.18 20.09 -2.98
C THR A 98 7.75 21.29 -2.10
N ALA A 99 8.48 21.56 -1.03
CA ALA A 99 8.27 22.70 -0.15
C ALA A 99 9.26 23.84 -0.40
N PHE A 100 8.89 25.05 0.00
CA PHE A 100 9.80 26.18 0.14
C PHE A 100 9.60 26.92 1.47
N GLY A 101 10.62 27.66 1.88
CA GLY A 101 10.63 28.40 3.14
C GLY A 101 11.00 27.50 4.33
N ALA A 102 11.14 28.13 5.50
CA ALA A 102 11.46 27.44 6.73
C ALA A 102 10.18 27.16 7.55
N GLY A 103 10.14 26.04 8.24
CA GLY A 103 9.00 25.66 9.10
C GLY A 103 8.58 24.21 8.89
N GLU A 104 7.42 23.86 9.42
CA GLU A 104 6.83 22.54 9.24
C GLU A 104 6.49 22.27 7.77
N PRO A 105 6.65 21.03 7.27
CA PRO A 105 6.28 20.71 5.90
C PRO A 105 4.84 21.10 5.58
N PRO A 106 4.57 21.68 4.39
CA PRO A 106 3.23 22.05 3.99
C PRO A 106 2.32 20.82 3.87
N VAL A 107 1.04 21.00 4.19
CA VAL A 107 0.06 19.91 4.24
C VAL A 107 -0.82 19.93 2.98
N ILE A 108 -0.84 18.82 2.25
CA ILE A 108 -1.87 18.52 1.24
C ILE A 108 -2.90 17.61 1.90
N ASP A 109 -4.12 18.12 2.15
CA ASP A 109 -5.20 17.35 2.77
C ASP A 109 -6.32 17.11 1.77
N GLY A 110 -6.49 15.86 1.35
CA GLY A 110 -7.54 15.43 0.42
C GLY A 110 -8.96 15.58 0.98
N ALA A 111 -9.09 15.77 2.30
CA ALA A 111 -10.36 16.09 2.93
C ALA A 111 -10.73 17.55 2.65
N THR A 112 -11.74 17.79 1.84
CA THR A 112 -12.19 19.15 1.57
C THR A 112 -13.09 19.68 2.68
N ARG A 113 -12.91 20.97 3.03
CA ARG A 113 -13.81 21.67 3.97
C ARG A 113 -15.25 21.77 3.45
N ASN A 114 -15.44 21.77 2.12
CA ASN A 114 -16.69 22.11 1.45
C ASN A 114 -17.12 21.04 0.42
N ASN A 115 -17.36 19.78 0.81
CA ASN A 115 -18.03 18.80 -0.04
C ASN A 115 -17.24 17.99 -1.09
N GLY A 116 -15.93 17.99 -1.08
CA GLY A 116 -15.17 17.05 -1.91
C GLY A 116 -14.73 15.82 -1.11
N ASP A 117 -15.27 14.67 -1.42
CA ASP A 117 -14.78 13.40 -0.90
C ASP A 117 -13.77 12.87 -1.91
N ASN A 118 -12.53 13.31 -1.79
CA ASN A 118 -11.48 12.90 -2.71
C ASN A 118 -10.98 11.49 -2.36
N LEU A 119 -10.90 10.65 -3.37
CA LEU A 119 -10.38 9.28 -3.22
C LEU A 119 -8.90 9.29 -2.79
N SER A 120 -8.13 10.26 -3.24
CA SER A 120 -6.74 10.49 -2.88
C SER A 120 -6.47 11.98 -2.64
N ALA A 121 -5.46 12.29 -1.82
CA ALA A 121 -4.98 13.66 -1.67
C ALA A 121 -4.16 14.10 -2.90
N VAL A 122 -3.33 13.19 -3.42
CA VAL A 122 -2.60 13.38 -4.68
C VAL A 122 -3.03 12.32 -5.67
N SER A 123 -3.36 12.72 -6.90
CA SER A 123 -3.81 11.85 -7.99
C SER A 123 -2.92 12.00 -9.21
N ILE A 124 -2.33 10.89 -9.65
CA ILE A 124 -1.48 10.79 -10.84
C ILE A 124 -2.06 9.67 -11.69
N VAL A 125 -2.63 9.99 -12.85
CA VAL A 125 -3.28 9.00 -13.71
C VAL A 125 -2.68 9.05 -15.10
N ASP A 126 -2.04 7.94 -15.51
CA ASP A 126 -1.36 7.80 -16.81
C ASP A 126 -0.27 8.87 -17.07
N GLN A 127 0.31 9.42 -15.98
CA GLN A 127 1.46 10.34 -16.05
C GLN A 127 2.68 9.72 -15.39
N ASP A 128 3.88 10.19 -15.73
CA ASP A 128 5.16 9.65 -15.28
C ASP A 128 6.28 10.70 -15.18
N HIS A 129 7.47 10.29 -14.72
CA HIS A 129 8.60 11.15 -14.43
C HIS A 129 8.22 12.28 -13.46
N ILE A 130 7.82 11.88 -12.24
CA ILE A 130 7.33 12.77 -11.20
C ILE A 130 8.08 12.52 -9.90
N GLU A 131 8.55 13.59 -9.28
CA GLU A 131 9.15 13.59 -7.95
C GLU A 131 8.28 14.38 -6.97
N ILE A 132 8.03 13.81 -5.79
CA ILE A 132 7.28 14.46 -4.71
C ILE A 132 8.07 14.34 -3.41
N SER A 133 8.36 15.47 -2.78
CA SER A 133 9.17 15.50 -1.57
C SER A 133 8.78 16.60 -0.58
N HIS A 134 9.19 16.43 0.70
CA HIS A 134 9.09 17.44 1.76
C HIS A 134 7.66 17.94 2.02
N LEU A 135 6.64 17.11 1.80
CA LEU A 135 5.23 17.41 2.04
C LEU A 135 4.64 16.51 3.11
N THR A 136 3.62 17.02 3.80
CA THR A 136 2.72 16.21 4.62
C THR A 136 1.45 15.90 3.83
N ILE A 137 1.13 14.62 3.67
CA ILE A 137 -0.02 14.15 2.89
C ILE A 137 -1.04 13.53 3.84
N ARG A 138 -2.28 14.02 3.80
CA ARG A 138 -3.41 13.52 4.58
C ARG A 138 -4.61 13.26 3.70
N ASN A 139 -5.44 12.28 4.07
CA ASN A 139 -6.75 12.06 3.44
C ASN A 139 -7.71 11.37 4.41
N PHE A 140 -8.25 12.13 5.33
CA PHE A 140 -9.25 11.64 6.26
C PHE A 140 -10.67 11.86 5.71
N ARG A 141 -11.12 10.99 4.81
CA ARG A 141 -12.42 11.09 4.13
C ARG A 141 -13.61 11.22 5.09
N LYS A 142 -13.54 10.64 6.28
CA LYS A 142 -14.58 10.78 7.33
C LYS A 142 -14.63 12.19 7.90
N GLN A 143 -13.49 12.88 8.01
CA GLN A 143 -13.40 14.22 8.61
C GLN A 143 -14.01 15.30 7.71
N ALA A 144 -13.92 15.16 6.39
CA ALA A 144 -14.57 16.07 5.44
C ALA A 144 -16.09 16.17 5.66
N ARG A 145 -16.71 15.06 6.07
CA ARG A 145 -18.15 15.03 6.43
C ARG A 145 -18.46 15.72 7.75
N GLN A 146 -17.52 15.76 8.69
CA GLN A 146 -17.69 16.46 9.96
C GLN A 146 -17.44 17.96 9.83
N ALA A 147 -16.52 18.37 8.95
CA ALA A 147 -16.22 19.79 8.72
C ALA A 147 -17.30 20.52 7.93
N ALA A 148 -18.13 19.80 7.17
CA ALA A 148 -19.28 20.33 6.44
C ALA A 148 -20.51 20.58 7.33
N GLN A 149 -20.40 20.44 8.63
CA GLN A 149 -21.43 20.87 9.57
C GLN A 149 -21.21 22.34 9.91
N PRO A 150 -21.99 23.27 9.37
CA PRO A 150 -22.14 24.52 10.09
C PRO A 150 -22.71 24.17 11.46
N ASN A 151 -22.13 24.72 12.54
CA ASN A 151 -22.66 24.68 13.89
C ASN A 151 -24.07 25.31 13.94
N ARG A 152 -25.06 24.62 13.37
CA ARG A 152 -26.46 24.90 13.63
C ARG A 152 -26.89 23.94 14.71
N ALA A 153 -27.14 24.50 15.88
CA ALA A 153 -27.88 23.83 16.93
C ALA A 153 -29.08 23.12 16.27
N THR A 154 -29.12 21.81 16.34
CA THR A 154 -30.24 21.00 15.86
C THR A 154 -31.40 21.33 16.76
N ASP A 155 -32.23 22.29 16.35
CA ASP A 155 -33.55 22.45 16.92
C ASP A 155 -34.30 21.17 16.63
N SER A 156 -34.60 20.39 17.66
CA SER A 156 -35.30 19.12 17.58
C SER A 156 -36.71 19.25 16.96
N SER A 157 -37.16 20.48 16.74
CA SER A 157 -38.45 20.82 16.10
C SER A 157 -38.39 20.88 14.59
N SER A 158 -37.21 20.80 13.94
CA SER A 158 -37.07 20.88 12.49
C SER A 158 -36.25 19.73 11.91
N THR A 159 -36.43 19.50 10.62
CA THR A 159 -35.58 18.58 9.82
C THR A 159 -35.04 19.33 8.63
N SER A 160 -33.72 19.25 8.38
CA SER A 160 -33.08 19.79 7.20
C SER A 160 -32.77 18.71 6.17
N PHE A 161 -32.91 19.07 4.89
CA PHE A 161 -32.57 18.24 3.74
C PHE A 161 -31.66 19.08 2.86
N THR A 162 -30.45 18.61 2.61
CA THR A 162 -29.47 19.29 1.77
C THR A 162 -29.11 18.43 0.56
N VAL A 163 -29.11 19.02 -0.63
CA VAL A 163 -28.75 18.35 -1.88
C VAL A 163 -27.67 19.14 -2.62
N LYS A 164 -26.72 18.42 -3.21
CA LYS A 164 -25.69 19.01 -4.08
C LYS A 164 -26.24 19.14 -5.50
N ALA A 165 -26.35 20.37 -5.97
CA ALA A 165 -26.81 20.70 -7.31
C ALA A 165 -26.15 22.01 -7.79
N PRO A 166 -24.83 22.04 -8.09
CA PRO A 166 -24.05 23.26 -8.28
C PRO A 166 -24.43 24.08 -9.52
N LYS A 167 -25.14 23.47 -10.47
CA LYS A 167 -25.59 24.14 -11.70
C LYS A 167 -27.08 24.48 -11.70
N ALA A 168 -27.79 24.18 -10.60
CA ALA A 168 -29.22 24.39 -10.51
C ALA A 168 -29.56 25.86 -10.31
N LYS A 169 -30.64 26.30 -10.94
CA LYS A 169 -31.24 27.62 -10.75
C LYS A 169 -32.38 27.57 -9.74
N LYS A 170 -33.00 26.42 -9.58
CA LYS A 170 -34.13 26.21 -8.68
C LYS A 170 -34.14 24.76 -8.19
N VAL A 171 -34.21 24.57 -6.89
CA VAL A 171 -34.29 23.25 -6.27
C VAL A 171 -35.49 23.15 -5.34
N GLN A 172 -36.17 22.02 -5.36
CA GLN A 172 -37.38 21.77 -4.58
C GLN A 172 -37.41 20.35 -4.03
N LEU A 173 -37.76 20.21 -2.76
CA LEU A 173 -38.06 18.93 -2.12
C LEU A 173 -39.49 18.51 -2.46
N HIS A 174 -39.64 17.42 -3.17
CA HIS A 174 -40.91 16.83 -3.57
C HIS A 174 -41.23 15.64 -2.66
N SER A 175 -42.32 15.73 -1.86
CA SER A 175 -42.52 14.78 -0.78
C SER A 175 -43.99 14.35 -0.63
N SER A 176 -44.22 13.14 -0.12
CA SER A 176 -45.49 12.64 0.33
C SER A 176 -46.14 13.51 1.42
N ARG A 177 -45.31 14.23 2.19
CA ARG A 177 -45.78 15.17 3.22
C ARG A 177 -46.34 16.47 2.64
N PHE A 178 -46.10 16.71 1.38
CA PHE A 178 -46.59 17.84 0.60
C PHE A 178 -47.62 17.38 -0.45
N ASN A 179 -48.23 16.19 -0.25
CA ASN A 179 -49.11 15.57 -1.22
C ASN A 179 -48.54 15.49 -2.63
N TRP A 180 -47.23 15.36 -2.73
CA TRP A 180 -46.49 15.37 -3.99
C TRP A 180 -46.72 16.62 -4.84
N ASN A 181 -47.02 17.78 -4.21
CA ASN A 181 -47.13 19.06 -4.88
C ASN A 181 -45.72 19.57 -5.24
N PRO A 182 -45.36 19.68 -6.52
CA PRO A 182 -44.02 20.14 -6.97
C PRO A 182 -43.73 21.60 -6.66
N ASN A 183 -44.75 22.39 -6.33
CA ASN A 183 -44.62 23.80 -6.01
C ASN A 183 -44.95 24.15 -4.56
N HIS A 184 -44.95 23.14 -3.67
CA HIS A 184 -45.30 23.35 -2.27
C HIS A 184 -44.31 24.31 -1.58
N PRO A 185 -44.76 25.41 -0.95
CA PRO A 185 -43.85 26.43 -0.39
C PRO A 185 -42.81 25.89 0.60
N LYS A 186 -43.23 24.95 1.45
CA LYS A 186 -42.31 24.30 2.43
C LYS A 186 -41.25 23.38 1.82
N GLY A 187 -41.34 23.05 0.53
CA GLY A 187 -40.36 22.26 -0.20
C GLY A 187 -39.35 23.09 -0.97
N ARG A 188 -39.49 24.42 -0.99
CA ARG A 188 -38.54 25.30 -1.70
C ARG A 188 -37.20 25.31 -0.99
N ALA A 189 -36.15 24.95 -1.73
CA ALA A 189 -34.79 25.02 -1.25
C ALA A 189 -34.22 26.43 -1.38
N PHE A 190 -33.33 26.81 -0.49
CA PHE A 190 -32.49 27.97 -0.63
C PHE A 190 -31.06 27.55 -1.01
N ASP A 191 -30.42 28.35 -1.84
CA ASP A 191 -29.06 28.20 -2.28
C ASP A 191 -28.11 28.55 -1.12
N ASN A 192 -27.18 27.63 -0.80
CA ASN A 192 -26.16 27.87 0.24
C ASN A 192 -24.93 28.63 -0.29
N GLY A 193 -24.85 28.89 -1.60
CA GLY A 193 -23.74 29.57 -2.23
C GLY A 193 -22.50 28.70 -2.50
N ASP A 194 -22.54 27.44 -2.10
CA ASP A 194 -21.46 26.44 -2.26
C ASP A 194 -21.81 25.33 -3.26
N GLY A 195 -22.84 25.56 -4.07
CA GLY A 195 -23.40 24.56 -4.99
C GLY A 195 -24.29 23.53 -4.31
N SER A 196 -24.61 23.72 -3.05
CA SER A 196 -25.62 22.93 -2.33
C SER A 196 -26.89 23.75 -2.06
N TRP A 197 -28.00 23.04 -1.90
CA TRP A 197 -29.33 23.62 -1.68
C TRP A 197 -30.00 22.97 -0.48
N THR A 198 -30.56 23.75 0.43
CA THR A 198 -31.18 23.26 1.67
C THR A 198 -32.65 23.58 1.78
N VAL A 199 -33.44 22.60 2.27
CA VAL A 199 -34.84 22.77 2.72
C VAL A 199 -34.91 22.48 4.20
N ILE A 200 -35.52 23.39 4.97
CA ILE A 200 -35.80 23.20 6.39
C ILE A 200 -37.28 23.01 6.57
N VAL A 201 -37.71 21.87 7.12
CA VAL A 201 -39.09 21.52 7.35
C VAL A 201 -39.43 21.62 8.83
N LYS A 202 -40.42 22.43 9.16
CA LYS A 202 -41.01 22.53 10.50
C LYS A 202 -42.50 22.20 10.46
N PRO A 203 -43.01 21.41 11.42
CA PRO A 203 -42.28 20.59 12.41
C PRO A 203 -41.50 19.45 11.76
N SER A 204 -40.61 18.82 12.53
CA SER A 204 -39.84 17.63 12.10
C SER A 204 -40.80 16.54 11.57
N TRP A 205 -40.36 15.87 10.51
CA TRP A 205 -41.17 14.82 9.91
C TRP A 205 -41.23 13.59 10.80
N LYS A 206 -42.42 13.00 10.86
CA LYS A 206 -42.67 11.67 11.49
C LYS A 206 -42.31 10.56 10.50
N LYS A 207 -42.07 9.35 11.04
CA LYS A 207 -41.82 8.12 10.26
C LYS A 207 -42.78 7.98 9.06
N GLY A 208 -42.28 7.46 7.94
CA GLY A 208 -43.05 7.14 6.74
C GLY A 208 -43.17 8.29 5.73
N ALA A 209 -42.46 9.38 5.90
CA ALA A 209 -42.35 10.39 4.86
C ALA A 209 -41.47 9.85 3.71
N ARG A 210 -41.92 10.13 2.47
CA ARG A 210 -41.15 9.79 1.26
C ARG A 210 -40.86 11.03 0.46
N TYR A 211 -39.69 11.13 -0.15
CA TYR A 211 -39.31 12.32 -0.90
C TYR A 211 -38.37 12.01 -2.07
N LYS A 212 -38.27 12.98 -2.97
CA LYS A 212 -37.29 13.12 -4.04
C LYS A 212 -37.07 14.60 -4.35
N TRP A 213 -36.05 14.88 -5.11
CA TRP A 213 -35.76 16.25 -5.50
C TRP A 213 -36.38 16.62 -6.87
N ILE A 214 -36.64 17.89 -7.04
CA ILE A 214 -36.95 18.52 -8.33
C ILE A 214 -35.87 19.58 -8.54
N ILE A 215 -35.16 19.50 -9.64
CA ILE A 215 -34.08 20.42 -10.00
C ILE A 215 -34.43 21.05 -11.33
N ASP A 216 -34.48 22.40 -11.35
CA ASP A 216 -34.86 23.19 -12.53
C ASP A 216 -36.15 22.71 -13.21
N GLY A 217 -37.10 22.26 -12.42
CA GLY A 217 -38.40 21.75 -12.89
C GLY A 217 -38.43 20.27 -13.23
N GLU A 218 -37.28 19.63 -13.36
CA GLU A 218 -37.16 18.21 -13.65
C GLU A 218 -37.20 17.36 -12.37
N LYS A 219 -38.10 16.40 -12.31
CA LYS A 219 -38.15 15.43 -11.22
C LYS A 219 -36.93 14.52 -11.31
N GLU A 220 -36.26 14.36 -10.20
CA GLU A 220 -35.18 13.39 -10.07
C GLU A 220 -35.61 12.02 -10.58
N ASN A 221 -34.95 11.53 -11.61
CA ASN A 221 -35.21 10.20 -12.16
C ASN A 221 -34.21 9.21 -11.58
N ILE A 222 -34.53 8.70 -10.42
CA ILE A 222 -33.73 7.75 -9.68
C ILE A 222 -33.38 6.52 -10.56
N ASP A 223 -34.13 6.09 -11.53
CA ASP A 223 -33.85 4.91 -12.37
C ASP A 223 -32.81 5.16 -13.51
N ASN A 224 -32.69 6.37 -14.00
CA ASN A 224 -31.81 6.69 -15.14
C ASN A 224 -30.34 6.94 -14.78
N ASP A 225 -30.03 7.31 -13.55
CA ASP A 225 -28.66 7.64 -13.18
C ASP A 225 -27.82 6.42 -12.86
N VAL A 226 -28.43 5.26 -12.56
CA VAL A 226 -27.74 3.97 -12.38
C VAL A 226 -27.10 3.51 -13.68
N SER A 227 -27.82 3.63 -14.80
CA SER A 227 -27.33 3.23 -16.11
C SER A 227 -26.14 4.10 -16.58
N ARG A 228 -25.94 5.27 -15.95
CA ARG A 228 -24.86 6.22 -16.25
C ARG A 228 -23.72 6.20 -15.23
N GLY A 229 -23.71 5.22 -14.30
CA GLY A 229 -22.64 5.09 -13.30
C GLY A 229 -22.60 6.20 -12.23
N ARG A 230 -23.65 7.00 -12.09
CA ARG A 230 -23.70 8.14 -11.15
C ARG A 230 -24.09 7.77 -9.73
N CYS A 231 -24.39 6.50 -9.47
CA CYS A 231 -24.79 6.00 -8.16
C CYS A 231 -23.65 5.72 -7.18
N GLU A 232 -22.42 6.07 -7.50
CA GLU A 232 -21.31 5.97 -6.53
C GLU A 232 -21.46 6.94 -5.35
N ALA A 233 -22.34 7.90 -5.47
CA ALA A 233 -22.55 8.93 -4.45
C ALA A 233 -23.82 8.67 -3.64
N ARG A 234 -23.73 7.85 -2.58
CA ARG A 234 -24.20 8.27 -1.28
C ARG A 234 -25.70 8.45 -1.09
N LEU A 235 -26.35 7.36 -0.88
CA LEU A 235 -27.47 7.32 0.04
C LEU A 235 -26.94 7.12 1.47
N ALA A 236 -26.24 8.09 2.01
CA ALA A 236 -25.66 7.95 3.34
C ALA A 236 -26.75 7.74 4.40
N GLU A 237 -27.98 8.20 4.17
CA GLU A 237 -28.97 8.32 5.23
C GLU A 237 -30.43 8.06 4.81
N GLY A 238 -30.74 7.85 3.53
CA GLY A 238 -32.07 7.52 3.06
C GLY A 238 -32.17 6.12 2.45
N THR A 239 -33.21 5.36 2.79
CA THR A 239 -33.52 4.11 2.11
C THR A 239 -34.32 4.42 0.85
N VAL A 240 -33.83 4.01 -0.33
CA VAL A 240 -34.60 4.13 -1.58
C VAL A 240 -35.60 3.00 -1.65
N ILE A 241 -36.86 3.33 -1.91
CA ILE A 241 -37.95 2.37 -2.10
C ILE A 241 -38.37 2.44 -3.57
N SER A 242 -38.28 1.33 -4.27
CA SER A 242 -38.87 1.19 -5.61
C SER A 242 -40.38 1.00 -5.51
N GLY A 243 -41.12 1.50 -6.46
CA GLY A 243 -42.59 1.38 -6.50
C GLY A 243 -43.18 1.72 -7.87
N LYS A 244 -44.46 1.46 -8.09
CA LYS A 244 -45.19 1.67 -9.38
C LYS A 244 -45.03 3.09 -9.98
N ASN A 245 -44.61 4.08 -9.19
CA ASN A 245 -44.45 5.48 -9.60
C ASN A 245 -42.98 5.96 -9.52
N GLY A 246 -42.02 5.05 -9.66
CA GLY A 246 -40.57 5.33 -9.59
C GLY A 246 -40.02 5.29 -8.17
N ALA A 247 -38.69 5.24 -8.08
CA ALA A 247 -37.99 5.15 -6.80
C ALA A 247 -38.06 6.46 -5.99
N ARG A 248 -38.05 6.33 -4.68
CA ARG A 248 -38.18 7.44 -3.72
C ARG A 248 -37.34 7.14 -2.48
N ARG A 249 -36.92 8.18 -1.77
CA ARG A 249 -36.27 8.03 -0.48
C ARG A 249 -37.31 7.93 0.65
N ASP A 250 -37.04 7.02 1.59
CA ASP A 250 -37.85 6.86 2.79
C ASP A 250 -37.21 7.57 3.97
N TRP A 251 -37.94 8.53 4.53
CA TRP A 251 -37.52 9.24 5.72
C TRP A 251 -37.80 8.43 6.97
N LYS A 252 -36.84 8.31 7.86
CA LYS A 252 -36.94 7.72 9.19
C LYS A 252 -36.49 8.71 10.25
N PRO A 253 -37.21 8.83 11.40
CA PRO A 253 -36.88 9.80 12.44
C PRO A 253 -35.44 9.72 12.95
N ARG A 254 -34.85 8.53 12.95
CA ARG A 254 -33.46 8.30 13.38
C ARG A 254 -32.40 8.78 12.36
N ASN A 255 -32.80 9.22 11.20
CA ASN A 255 -31.90 9.71 10.19
C ASN A 255 -31.45 11.16 10.47
N GLY A 256 -32.07 11.86 11.42
CA GLY A 256 -31.74 13.24 11.76
C GLY A 256 -31.90 14.19 10.57
N ASN A 257 -30.98 15.13 10.43
CA ASN A 257 -30.89 15.97 9.26
C ASN A 257 -30.25 15.20 8.11
N ILE A 258 -30.84 15.28 6.91
CA ILE A 258 -30.22 14.73 5.71
C ILE A 258 -29.35 15.80 5.08
N GLU A 259 -28.07 15.59 5.19
CA GLU A 259 -27.07 16.49 4.63
C GLU A 259 -26.43 15.83 3.39
N ASN A 260 -26.15 16.64 2.39
CA ASN A 260 -25.46 16.21 1.17
C ASN A 260 -26.17 15.09 0.38
N ASP A 261 -27.49 15.13 0.31
CA ASP A 261 -28.19 14.34 -0.69
C ASP A 261 -27.60 14.66 -2.07
N VAL A 262 -27.40 13.64 -2.90
CA VAL A 262 -27.07 13.86 -4.30
C VAL A 262 -28.32 13.59 -5.10
N ALA A 263 -28.76 14.59 -5.84
CA ALA A 263 -29.87 14.44 -6.76
C ALA A 263 -29.44 13.45 -7.84
N GLY A 264 -30.02 12.28 -7.83
CA GLY A 264 -29.69 11.20 -8.76
C GLY A 264 -30.10 9.86 -8.21
N ASN A 265 -29.71 8.86 -8.83
CA ASN A 265 -30.37 7.61 -8.94
C ASN A 265 -29.56 6.45 -8.41
N CYS A 266 -30.15 5.61 -7.59
CA CYS A 266 -29.53 4.42 -7.03
C CYS A 266 -30.34 3.13 -7.21
N THR A 267 -31.06 3.00 -8.30
CA THR A 267 -31.72 1.75 -8.66
C THR A 267 -31.05 1.12 -9.88
N ARG A 268 -30.76 -0.17 -9.86
CA ARG A 268 -30.24 -0.89 -11.03
C ARG A 268 -31.30 -1.00 -12.10
N ALA A 269 -30.89 -1.18 -13.37
CA ALA A 269 -31.79 -1.41 -14.49
C ALA A 269 -32.74 -2.62 -14.31
N ASP A 270 -32.39 -3.56 -13.40
CA ASP A 270 -33.20 -4.72 -13.01
C ASP A 270 -34.21 -4.41 -11.87
N GLY A 271 -34.37 -3.15 -11.49
CA GLY A 271 -35.28 -2.72 -10.42
C GLY A 271 -34.79 -3.04 -8.99
N LYS A 272 -33.63 -3.63 -8.84
CA LYS A 272 -33.05 -3.90 -7.51
C LYS A 272 -32.47 -2.63 -6.93
N ILE A 273 -32.84 -2.36 -5.68
CA ILE A 273 -32.26 -1.27 -4.91
C ILE A 273 -30.78 -1.54 -4.74
N ILE A 274 -29.92 -0.69 -5.29
CA ILE A 274 -28.52 -0.64 -4.87
C ILE A 274 -28.57 -0.10 -3.45
N LYS A 275 -28.39 -0.97 -2.47
CA LYS A 275 -28.01 -0.50 -1.14
C LYS A 275 -26.70 0.23 -1.34
N ALA A 276 -26.70 1.53 -1.11
CA ALA A 276 -25.44 2.26 -1.00
C ALA A 276 -24.54 1.42 -0.10
N ASP A 277 -23.39 1.02 -0.61
CA ASP A 277 -22.43 0.32 0.23
C ASP A 277 -22.06 1.30 1.35
N PRO A 278 -22.50 1.09 2.58
CA PRO A 278 -22.17 2.00 3.67
C PRO A 278 -20.66 1.94 3.99
N THR A 279 -19.90 1.15 3.25
CA THR A 279 -18.52 0.78 3.47
C THR A 279 -17.70 1.11 2.23
N ASP A 280 -17.35 2.36 2.05
CA ASP A 280 -16.29 2.73 1.11
C ASP A 280 -14.95 2.57 1.81
N PHE A 281 -14.29 1.44 1.54
CA PHE A 281 -12.99 1.07 2.11
C PHE A 281 -11.80 1.66 1.33
N LYS A 282 -12.01 2.62 0.47
CA LYS A 282 -10.94 3.20 -0.35
C LYS A 282 -10.57 4.58 0.19
N ALA A 283 -9.29 4.80 0.38
CA ALA A 283 -8.69 6.11 0.62
C ALA A 283 -7.19 6.04 0.31
N TYR A 284 -6.66 7.02 -0.34
CA TYR A 284 -5.24 7.07 -0.67
C TYR A 284 -4.64 8.42 -0.27
N GLY A 285 -3.41 8.41 0.20
CA GLY A 285 -2.61 9.62 0.28
C GLY A 285 -2.19 10.03 -1.12
N ILE A 286 -1.28 9.27 -1.72
CA ILE A 286 -0.85 9.41 -3.11
C ILE A 286 -1.36 8.19 -3.90
N LEU A 287 -2.02 8.43 -5.03
CA LEU A 287 -2.45 7.39 -5.97
C LEU A 287 -1.80 7.61 -7.32
N VAL A 288 -0.89 6.72 -7.69
CA VAL A 288 -0.39 6.57 -9.06
C VAL A 288 -1.18 5.45 -9.72
N LYS A 289 -1.90 5.76 -10.79
CA LYS A 289 -2.73 4.80 -11.51
C LYS A 289 -2.34 4.70 -12.97
N ASN A 290 -1.88 3.52 -13.35
CA ASN A 290 -1.70 3.14 -14.75
C ASN A 290 -2.97 2.43 -15.24
N THR A 291 -3.66 3.02 -16.20
CA THR A 291 -4.90 2.45 -16.74
C THR A 291 -4.68 1.36 -17.80
N GLY A 292 -3.43 0.91 -17.96
CA GLY A 292 -3.05 -0.16 -18.88
C GLY A 292 -2.95 0.31 -20.33
N ARG A 293 -2.54 1.55 -20.56
CA ARG A 293 -2.42 2.14 -21.89
C ARG A 293 -0.99 2.25 -22.39
N ARG A 294 -0.04 2.45 -21.48
CA ARG A 294 1.38 2.60 -21.77
C ARG A 294 2.25 2.20 -20.58
N ILE A 295 3.53 2.08 -20.80
CA ILE A 295 4.50 1.98 -19.72
C ILE A 295 4.61 3.36 -19.04
N LEU A 296 4.53 3.39 -17.71
CA LEU A 296 4.86 4.54 -16.88
C LEU A 296 6.17 4.29 -16.16
N GLN A 297 6.99 5.33 -15.96
CA GLN A 297 8.30 5.16 -15.32
C GLN A 297 8.78 6.43 -14.62
N GLY A 298 9.79 6.29 -13.74
CA GLY A 298 10.47 7.43 -13.13
C GLY A 298 9.63 8.11 -12.06
N PHE A 299 9.35 7.40 -10.96
CA PHE A 299 8.67 7.95 -9.79
C PHE A 299 9.64 7.98 -8.62
N GLU A 300 9.78 9.14 -7.99
CA GLU A 300 10.57 9.28 -6.77
C GLU A 300 9.77 10.04 -5.70
N PHE A 301 9.46 9.34 -4.59
CA PHE A 301 8.68 9.91 -3.48
C PHE A 301 9.48 9.78 -2.19
N HIS A 302 9.91 10.91 -1.64
CA HIS A 302 10.84 10.91 -0.52
C HIS A 302 10.63 12.06 0.47
N HIS A 303 11.14 11.89 1.70
CA HIS A 303 11.04 12.88 2.77
C HIS A 303 9.60 13.36 3.01
N LEU A 304 8.62 12.48 2.80
CA LEU A 304 7.21 12.76 3.03
C LEU A 304 6.78 12.30 4.43
N THR A 305 5.84 13.03 5.00
CA THR A 305 5.01 12.52 6.10
C THR A 305 3.63 12.17 5.53
N VAL A 306 3.30 10.88 5.49
CA VAL A 306 1.99 10.40 5.00
C VAL A 306 1.20 9.87 6.17
N GLU A 307 0.13 10.56 6.54
CA GLU A 307 -0.59 10.23 7.77
C GLU A 307 -2.10 10.40 7.66
N LYS A 308 -2.84 9.74 8.58
CA LYS A 308 -4.30 9.88 8.71
C LYS A 308 -5.04 9.59 7.39
N ILE A 309 -4.65 8.49 6.74
CA ILE A 309 -5.33 8.03 5.53
C ILE A 309 -6.44 7.07 5.94
N TYR A 310 -7.68 7.52 5.91
CA TYR A 310 -8.82 6.79 6.42
C TYR A 310 -9.98 6.74 5.44
N PRO A 311 -10.66 5.58 5.32
CA PRO A 311 -11.85 5.43 4.49
C PRO A 311 -13.07 6.06 5.17
N ILE A 312 -14.17 6.10 4.44
CA ILE A 312 -15.44 6.60 4.99
C ILE A 312 -15.98 5.69 6.09
N ARG A 313 -15.91 4.39 5.91
CA ARG A 313 -16.32 3.37 6.90
C ARG A 313 -15.60 2.06 6.69
N ALA A 314 -15.25 1.39 7.78
CA ALA A 314 -14.80 0.00 7.83
C ALA A 314 -15.82 -0.84 8.63
N LYS A 315 -16.99 -1.14 8.06
CA LYS A 315 -18.00 -1.99 8.72
C LYS A 315 -17.65 -3.46 8.48
N ASN A 316 -17.75 -4.32 9.52
CA ASN A 316 -17.41 -5.75 9.44
C ASN A 316 -15.97 -6.07 8.99
N LYS A 317 -15.00 -5.32 9.46
CA LYS A 317 -13.57 -5.42 9.15
C LYS A 317 -12.94 -6.82 9.30
N PHE A 318 -13.55 -7.68 10.11
CA PHE A 318 -13.06 -9.06 10.34
C PHE A 318 -13.58 -10.09 9.32
N LYS A 319 -14.48 -9.71 8.41
CA LYS A 319 -14.90 -10.59 7.33
C LYS A 319 -13.89 -10.59 6.20
N GLU A 320 -13.59 -11.75 5.64
CA GLU A 320 -12.63 -11.90 4.53
C GLU A 320 -12.96 -10.97 3.36
N GLN A 321 -14.22 -10.82 3.01
CA GLN A 321 -14.64 -9.91 1.95
C GLN A 321 -14.29 -8.44 2.26
N ALA A 322 -14.46 -8.00 3.50
CA ALA A 322 -14.09 -6.64 3.91
C ALA A 322 -12.58 -6.44 3.88
N PHE A 323 -11.82 -7.46 4.28
CA PHE A 323 -10.37 -7.46 4.19
C PHE A 323 -9.90 -7.34 2.74
N VAL A 324 -10.43 -8.15 1.83
CA VAL A 324 -10.06 -8.11 0.40
C VAL A 324 -10.43 -6.79 -0.26
N SER A 325 -11.59 -6.22 0.10
CA SER A 325 -12.10 -4.98 -0.51
C SER A 325 -11.43 -3.71 0.02
N ASN A 326 -10.80 -3.77 1.19
CA ASN A 326 -10.10 -2.61 1.75
C ASN A 326 -8.81 -2.35 1.00
N THR A 327 -8.69 -1.17 0.38
CA THR A 327 -7.51 -0.75 -0.37
C THR A 327 -6.91 0.55 0.13
N VAL A 328 -7.22 0.94 1.37
CA VAL A 328 -6.64 2.14 2.01
C VAL A 328 -5.12 2.06 2.00
N THR A 329 -4.47 3.09 1.51
CA THR A 329 -3.00 3.10 1.36
C THR A 329 -2.43 4.51 1.47
N GLY A 330 -1.31 4.66 2.13
CA GLY A 330 -0.55 5.91 2.14
C GLY A 330 -0.07 6.30 0.76
N ILE A 331 0.81 5.49 0.16
CA ILE A 331 1.35 5.67 -1.20
C ILE A 331 1.00 4.42 -2.03
N ARG A 332 0.20 4.57 -3.07
CA ARG A 332 -0.30 3.47 -3.88
C ARG A 332 0.05 3.60 -5.35
N PHE A 333 0.70 2.58 -5.87
CA PHE A 333 0.86 2.32 -7.30
C PHE A 333 -0.14 1.23 -7.71
N GLU A 334 -1.00 1.53 -8.68
CA GLU A 334 -2.01 0.62 -9.18
C GLU A 334 -1.94 0.52 -10.69
N THR A 335 -1.49 -0.61 -11.20
CA THR A 335 -1.46 -0.92 -12.63
C THR A 335 -2.59 -1.88 -12.98
N LEU A 336 -3.45 -1.48 -13.90
CA LEU A 336 -4.50 -2.36 -14.42
C LEU A 336 -3.92 -3.37 -15.41
N ALA A 337 -4.43 -4.59 -15.36
CA ALA A 337 -4.05 -5.63 -16.30
C ALA A 337 -4.18 -5.16 -17.77
N ALA A 338 -3.19 -5.46 -18.58
CA ALA A 338 -3.22 -5.19 -20.01
C ALA A 338 -4.45 -5.81 -20.68
N LYS A 339 -5.02 -5.12 -21.66
CA LYS A 339 -6.21 -5.57 -22.39
C LYS A 339 -5.87 -6.28 -23.71
N SER A 340 -4.68 -6.08 -24.23
CA SER A 340 -4.15 -6.73 -25.44
C SER A 340 -2.62 -6.76 -25.38
N LEU A 341 -2.00 -7.59 -26.19
CA LEU A 341 -0.53 -7.68 -26.31
C LEU A 341 0.09 -6.33 -26.72
N GLU A 342 -0.56 -5.64 -27.64
CA GLU A 342 -0.13 -4.32 -28.15
C GLU A 342 -0.28 -3.19 -27.13
N LYS A 343 -1.11 -3.41 -26.11
CA LYS A 343 -1.34 -2.47 -25.01
C LYS A 343 -0.76 -2.98 -23.70
N ALA A 344 0.32 -3.74 -23.77
CA ALA A 344 1.06 -4.15 -22.61
C ALA A 344 1.56 -2.90 -21.87
N ALA A 345 1.30 -2.85 -20.58
CA ALA A 345 1.61 -1.70 -19.75
C ALA A 345 2.03 -2.17 -18.38
N ASN A 346 3.03 -1.54 -17.85
CA ASN A 346 3.43 -1.67 -16.45
C ASN A 346 3.92 -0.33 -15.92
N THR A 347 4.14 -0.27 -14.63
CA THR A 347 4.79 0.87 -13.98
C THR A 347 6.16 0.43 -13.54
N ARG A 348 7.19 1.24 -13.78
CA ARG A 348 8.58 0.86 -13.49
C ARG A 348 9.40 2.01 -12.96
N ASP A 349 10.58 1.67 -12.43
CA ASP A 349 11.55 2.60 -11.88
C ASP A 349 10.89 3.49 -10.82
N ILE A 350 10.39 2.81 -9.77
CA ILE A 350 9.65 3.40 -8.66
C ILE A 350 10.57 3.42 -7.45
N PHE A 351 10.88 4.61 -6.94
CA PHE A 351 11.71 4.82 -5.77
C PHE A 351 10.93 5.52 -4.67
N VAL A 352 10.73 4.86 -3.54
CA VAL A 352 10.03 5.38 -2.36
C VAL A 352 10.97 5.27 -1.16
N HIS A 353 11.48 6.40 -0.67
CA HIS A 353 12.52 6.37 0.35
C HIS A 353 12.42 7.51 1.37
N ASP A 354 13.00 7.30 2.54
CA ASP A 354 13.12 8.29 3.61
C ASP A 354 11.79 8.95 4.02
N ASN A 355 10.68 8.19 3.95
CA ASN A 355 9.36 8.67 4.32
C ASN A 355 8.94 8.20 5.72
N VAL A 356 8.12 8.99 6.38
CA VAL A 356 7.39 8.62 7.59
C VAL A 356 5.93 8.38 7.25
N ILE A 357 5.43 7.16 7.48
CA ILE A 357 4.07 6.78 7.15
C ILE A 357 3.39 6.24 8.41
N ARG A 358 2.29 6.86 8.79
CA ARG A 358 1.60 6.49 10.03
C ARG A 358 0.09 6.66 9.96
N HIS A 359 -0.64 5.91 10.79
CA HIS A 359 -2.08 6.02 10.93
C HIS A 359 -2.81 5.88 9.59
N THR A 360 -2.50 4.83 8.83
CA THR A 360 -3.27 4.45 7.64
C THR A 360 -4.20 3.28 7.96
N GLY A 361 -5.39 3.26 7.37
CA GLY A 361 -6.39 2.21 7.65
C GLY A 361 -5.96 0.81 7.22
N ARG A 362 -4.99 0.67 6.30
CA ARG A 362 -4.42 -0.61 5.90
C ARG A 362 -2.95 -0.52 5.52
N PHE A 363 -2.61 -0.16 4.29
CA PHE A 363 -1.22 -0.20 3.80
C PHE A 363 -0.50 1.14 3.97
N GLY A 364 0.79 1.09 4.25
CA GLY A 364 1.68 2.24 4.13
C GLY A 364 2.00 2.54 2.67
N ILE A 365 2.72 1.62 2.03
CA ILE A 365 3.18 1.69 0.63
C ILE A 365 2.70 0.43 -0.09
N ALA A 366 2.13 0.56 -1.28
CA ALA A 366 1.68 -0.61 -2.03
C ALA A 366 1.89 -0.46 -3.53
N ALA A 367 2.52 -1.46 -4.15
CA ALA A 367 2.44 -1.71 -5.58
C ALA A 367 1.44 -2.85 -5.83
N ARG A 368 0.56 -2.65 -6.80
CA ARG A 368 -0.39 -3.67 -7.22
C ARG A 368 -0.57 -3.68 -8.73
N HIS A 369 0.00 -4.66 -9.36
CA HIS A 369 -0.24 -4.95 -10.77
C HIS A 369 -1.32 -6.04 -10.91
N GLY A 370 -2.35 -5.79 -11.69
CA GLY A 370 -3.39 -6.79 -12.00
C GLY A 370 -2.83 -7.89 -12.92
N PRO A 371 -3.04 -9.20 -12.62
CA PRO A 371 -2.52 -10.28 -13.44
C PRO A 371 -3.12 -10.24 -14.85
N SER A 372 -2.28 -10.36 -15.87
CA SER A 372 -2.71 -10.50 -17.25
C SER A 372 -3.30 -11.89 -17.50
N LYS A 373 -4.35 -11.94 -18.33
CA LYS A 373 -4.92 -13.19 -18.85
C LYS A 373 -4.55 -13.41 -20.33
N ILE A 374 -3.66 -12.60 -20.86
CA ILE A 374 -3.29 -12.58 -22.27
C ILE A 374 -2.13 -13.53 -22.47
N SER A 375 -2.29 -14.50 -23.39
CA SER A 375 -1.21 -15.37 -23.81
C SER A 375 -0.04 -14.54 -24.35
N GLY A 376 1.19 -14.88 -23.95
CA GLY A 376 2.40 -14.13 -24.29
C GLY A 376 2.74 -12.96 -23.37
N LEU A 377 1.82 -12.51 -22.50
CA LEU A 377 2.14 -11.53 -21.41
C LEU A 377 2.29 -12.22 -20.06
N THR A 378 1.44 -13.21 -19.78
CA THR A 378 1.43 -13.89 -18.49
C THR A 378 2.82 -14.41 -18.12
N GLY A 379 3.34 -13.98 -16.97
CA GLY A 379 4.64 -14.40 -16.45
C GLY A 379 5.85 -13.68 -17.03
N THR A 380 5.68 -12.79 -18.01
CA THR A 380 6.75 -11.90 -18.49
C THR A 380 6.86 -10.65 -17.62
N SER A 381 7.94 -9.87 -17.73
CA SER A 381 8.10 -8.62 -16.99
C SER A 381 6.99 -7.59 -17.27
N LEU A 382 6.27 -7.70 -18.38
CA LEU A 382 5.12 -6.86 -18.70
C LEU A 382 3.84 -7.22 -17.93
N ASP A 383 3.84 -8.34 -17.20
CA ASP A 383 2.77 -8.74 -16.28
C ASP A 383 3.04 -8.30 -14.83
N TYR A 384 4.01 -7.42 -14.63
CA TYR A 384 4.46 -6.95 -13.31
C TYR A 384 4.83 -5.47 -13.36
N ASP A 385 4.74 -4.78 -12.23
CA ASP A 385 5.48 -3.54 -12.03
C ASP A 385 6.96 -3.87 -11.82
N VAL A 386 7.87 -3.03 -12.34
CA VAL A 386 9.30 -3.38 -12.42
C VAL A 386 10.16 -2.36 -11.68
N ASN A 387 11.22 -2.83 -11.01
CA ASN A 387 12.13 -1.99 -10.24
C ASN A 387 11.37 -1.17 -9.17
N PHE A 388 10.74 -1.87 -8.24
CA PHE A 388 10.07 -1.25 -7.10
C PHE A 388 11.00 -1.22 -5.89
N ILE A 389 11.55 -0.06 -5.60
CA ILE A 389 12.58 0.17 -4.59
C ILE A 389 11.98 0.93 -3.40
N VAL A 390 12.04 0.33 -2.21
CA VAL A 390 11.52 0.88 -0.96
C VAL A 390 12.62 0.86 0.10
N ILE A 391 13.19 2.03 0.40
CA ILE A 391 14.40 2.13 1.24
C ILE A 391 14.20 3.15 2.37
N ASN A 392 14.69 2.84 3.57
CA ASN A 392 14.77 3.76 4.71
C ASN A 392 13.42 4.40 5.11
N ASN A 393 12.29 3.76 4.84
CA ASN A 393 11.01 4.29 5.27
C ASN A 393 10.70 3.83 6.70
N ARG A 394 9.99 4.67 7.44
CA ARG A 394 9.47 4.36 8.75
C ARG A 394 7.95 4.30 8.73
N CYS A 395 7.40 3.14 9.05
CA CYS A 395 5.95 2.94 9.20
C CYS A 395 5.57 2.73 10.66
N GLU A 396 4.50 3.40 11.12
CA GLU A 396 4.01 3.27 12.49
C GLU A 396 2.48 3.23 12.56
N ASP A 397 1.94 2.40 13.46
CA ASP A 397 0.53 2.37 13.81
C ASP A 397 -0.40 2.25 12.60
N LEU A 398 -0.19 1.22 11.80
CA LEU A 398 -1.01 0.95 10.64
C LEU A 398 -2.12 -0.05 10.94
N GLY A 399 -3.23 0.07 10.22
CA GLY A 399 -4.33 -0.89 10.27
C GLY A 399 -4.04 -2.20 9.55
N GLY A 400 -2.98 -2.28 8.77
CA GLY A 400 -2.52 -3.44 8.02
C GLY A 400 -1.01 -3.42 7.83
N SER A 401 -0.52 -3.98 6.73
CA SER A 401 0.92 -4.06 6.44
C SER A 401 1.51 -2.71 6.03
N CYS A 402 2.79 -2.48 6.37
CA CYS A 402 3.47 -1.29 5.86
C CYS A 402 3.68 -1.40 4.35
N VAL A 403 4.38 -2.43 3.88
CA VAL A 403 4.68 -2.58 2.46
C VAL A 403 3.91 -3.76 1.86
N LEU A 404 3.29 -3.54 0.71
CA LEU A 404 2.73 -4.58 -0.14
C LEU A 404 3.39 -4.53 -1.53
N MET A 405 4.06 -5.62 -1.90
CA MET A 405 4.51 -5.87 -3.26
C MET A 405 3.62 -6.97 -3.88
N SER A 406 2.66 -6.57 -4.71
CA SER A 406 1.74 -7.49 -5.38
C SER A 406 1.87 -7.38 -6.90
N GLY A 407 2.51 -8.37 -7.51
CA GLY A 407 2.84 -8.35 -8.92
C GLY A 407 4.00 -7.42 -9.23
N VAL A 408 5.12 -7.59 -8.52
CA VAL A 408 6.37 -6.86 -8.71
C VAL A 408 7.42 -7.79 -9.31
N TRP A 409 8.14 -7.32 -10.30
CA TRP A 409 9.34 -7.94 -10.85
C TRP A 409 10.55 -7.07 -10.55
N GLN A 410 11.51 -7.57 -9.78
CA GLN A 410 12.61 -6.83 -9.20
C GLN A 410 12.14 -5.82 -8.14
N GLY A 411 11.95 -6.31 -6.91
CA GLY A 411 11.59 -5.51 -5.73
C GLY A 411 12.75 -5.47 -4.73
N LEU A 412 13.10 -4.29 -4.25
CA LEU A 412 14.07 -4.10 -3.17
C LEU A 412 13.41 -3.44 -1.97
N LEU A 413 13.52 -4.09 -0.81
CA LEU A 413 13.03 -3.61 0.47
C LEU A 413 14.21 -3.59 1.46
N GLU A 414 14.77 -2.41 1.73
CA GLU A 414 16.02 -2.31 2.47
C GLU A 414 16.01 -1.19 3.51
N GLY A 415 16.53 -1.47 4.70
CA GLY A 415 16.72 -0.45 5.73
C GLY A 415 15.43 0.15 6.32
N ASN A 416 14.27 -0.46 6.08
CA ASN A 416 13.01 0.09 6.55
C ASN A 416 12.72 -0.31 8.01
N THR A 417 11.93 0.52 8.69
CA THR A 417 11.47 0.27 10.06
C THR A 417 9.93 0.16 10.08
N PHE A 418 9.41 -0.98 10.51
CA PHE A 418 7.97 -1.28 10.59
C PHE A 418 7.57 -1.49 12.04
N ILE A 419 6.82 -0.56 12.61
CA ILE A 419 6.40 -0.60 14.01
C ILE A 419 4.87 -0.67 14.08
N ARG A 420 4.35 -1.69 14.77
CA ARG A 420 2.92 -1.87 15.03
C ARG A 420 2.07 -1.96 13.75
N SER A 421 2.55 -2.74 12.77
CA SER A 421 1.73 -3.12 11.61
C SER A 421 0.50 -3.94 12.05
N GLY A 422 -0.69 -3.59 11.53
CA GLY A 422 -1.96 -4.21 11.92
C GLY A 422 -2.47 -3.83 13.31
N ALA A 423 -1.71 -3.10 14.10
CA ALA A 423 -1.98 -2.82 15.52
C ALA A 423 -2.81 -1.56 15.78
N MET A 424 -3.07 -0.74 14.77
CA MET A 424 -3.81 0.51 14.94
C MET A 424 -5.21 0.27 15.53
N VAL A 425 -5.48 0.90 16.68
CA VAL A 425 -6.74 0.74 17.43
C VAL A 425 -7.77 1.80 17.02
N GLU A 426 -8.12 1.83 15.76
CA GLU A 426 -9.23 2.63 15.21
C GLU A 426 -10.29 1.72 14.58
N PRO A 427 -11.26 1.20 15.37
CA PRO A 427 -12.14 0.11 14.94
C PRO A 427 -12.94 0.40 13.67
N SER A 428 -13.25 1.65 13.41
CA SER A 428 -14.07 2.06 12.26
C SER A 428 -13.29 2.21 10.96
N VAL A 429 -11.95 2.26 11.00
CA VAL A 429 -11.12 2.61 9.84
C VAL A 429 -9.95 1.65 9.59
N SER A 430 -9.68 0.73 10.51
CA SER A 430 -8.56 -0.22 10.43
C SER A 430 -9.02 -1.64 10.07
N VAL A 431 -8.20 -2.41 9.37
CA VAL A 431 -8.45 -3.85 9.13
C VAL A 431 -7.91 -4.75 10.25
N ASN A 432 -6.98 -4.26 11.05
CA ASN A 432 -6.32 -4.99 12.15
C ASN A 432 -5.82 -6.37 11.74
N ARG A 433 -5.10 -6.43 10.62
CA ARG A 433 -4.48 -7.62 10.07
C ARG A 433 -3.38 -7.19 9.11
N GLY A 434 -2.15 -7.52 9.42
CA GLY A 434 -1.03 -7.18 8.55
C GLY A 434 0.32 -7.49 9.17
N SER A 435 1.30 -7.64 8.32
CA SER A 435 2.71 -7.84 8.63
C SER A 435 3.51 -6.57 8.33
N GLY A 436 4.77 -6.49 8.71
CA GLY A 436 5.62 -5.37 8.31
C GLY A 436 5.67 -5.26 6.78
N ALA A 437 6.09 -6.32 6.12
CA ALA A 437 6.08 -6.41 4.65
C ALA A 437 5.32 -7.64 4.16
N TRP A 438 4.77 -7.56 2.95
CA TRP A 438 3.98 -8.63 2.35
C TRP A 438 4.25 -8.72 0.84
N PHE A 439 4.73 -9.89 0.36
CA PHE A 439 5.00 -10.18 -1.05
C PHE A 439 3.98 -11.18 -1.59
N PHE A 440 3.34 -10.84 -2.70
CA PHE A 440 2.34 -11.67 -3.34
C PHE A 440 2.53 -11.66 -4.86
N ARG A 441 2.58 -12.83 -5.48
CA ARG A 441 2.75 -12.95 -6.94
C ARG A 441 3.88 -12.04 -7.46
N SER A 442 5.01 -12.06 -6.79
CA SER A 442 6.16 -11.22 -7.14
C SER A 442 7.38 -12.07 -7.46
N LYS A 443 8.31 -11.52 -8.23
CA LYS A 443 9.53 -12.21 -8.66
C LYS A 443 10.76 -11.36 -8.41
N HIS A 444 11.86 -12.01 -8.05
CA HIS A 444 13.13 -11.35 -7.76
C HIS A 444 12.96 -10.23 -6.72
N VAL A 445 12.55 -10.59 -5.50
CA VAL A 445 12.40 -9.64 -4.40
C VAL A 445 13.48 -9.89 -3.35
N VAL A 446 14.15 -8.84 -2.93
CA VAL A 446 15.07 -8.83 -1.79
C VAL A 446 14.47 -8.01 -0.66
N ALA A 447 14.43 -8.61 0.54
CA ALA A 447 14.11 -7.91 1.78
C ALA A 447 15.30 -8.04 2.73
N GLN A 448 16.01 -6.95 2.99
CA GLN A 448 17.20 -6.97 3.85
C GLN A 448 17.33 -5.75 4.74
N ASN A 449 18.05 -5.93 5.86
CA ASN A 449 18.38 -4.85 6.79
C ASN A 449 17.13 -4.11 7.32
N ASN A 450 15.96 -4.76 7.36
CA ASN A 450 14.75 -4.15 7.87
C ASN A 450 14.54 -4.51 9.35
N VAL A 451 13.93 -3.60 10.08
CA VAL A 451 13.44 -3.83 11.45
C VAL A 451 11.93 -3.92 11.41
N ALA A 452 11.35 -5.02 11.93
CA ALA A 452 9.90 -5.18 12.01
C ALA A 452 9.48 -5.61 13.42
N ALA A 453 8.74 -4.75 14.12
CA ALA A 453 8.39 -4.99 15.50
C ALA A 453 6.91 -4.74 15.81
N PHE A 454 6.39 -5.53 16.76
CA PHE A 454 5.07 -5.38 17.35
C PHE A 454 3.91 -5.50 16.36
N SER A 455 4.05 -6.25 15.28
CA SER A 455 2.94 -6.53 14.38
C SER A 455 1.84 -7.28 15.12
N ARG A 456 0.60 -6.82 14.96
CA ARG A 456 -0.58 -7.36 15.69
C ARG A 456 -1.73 -7.59 14.72
N GLY A 457 -2.67 -8.40 15.14
CA GLY A 457 -3.92 -8.58 14.38
C GLY A 457 -4.51 -9.97 14.57
N HIS A 458 -5.73 -10.14 14.12
CA HIS A 458 -6.45 -11.41 14.26
C HIS A 458 -5.91 -12.54 13.37
N ASN A 459 -5.10 -12.21 12.37
CA ASN A 459 -4.42 -13.13 11.45
C ASN A 459 -3.15 -12.46 10.88
N ASP A 460 -2.33 -13.17 10.11
CA ASP A 460 -1.02 -12.73 9.59
C ASP A 460 -0.12 -12.21 10.75
N SER A 461 0.36 -10.97 10.70
CA SER A 461 1.10 -10.30 11.79
C SER A 461 2.53 -10.82 12.02
N ALA A 462 3.21 -11.18 10.94
CA ALA A 462 4.65 -11.43 10.93
C ALA A 462 5.46 -10.14 10.78
N GLY A 463 6.75 -10.20 10.96
CA GLY A 463 7.66 -9.13 10.55
C GLY A 463 7.68 -9.02 9.02
N ILE A 464 8.02 -10.12 8.35
CA ILE A 464 8.03 -10.25 6.89
C ILE A 464 7.17 -11.45 6.49
N HIS A 465 6.35 -11.29 5.47
CA HIS A 465 5.40 -12.28 4.99
C HIS A 465 5.62 -12.57 3.51
N VAL A 466 6.15 -13.74 3.19
CA VAL A 466 6.20 -14.29 1.83
C VAL A 466 4.90 -15.05 1.58
N ASP A 467 3.90 -14.36 1.03
CA ASP A 467 2.59 -14.95 0.68
C ASP A 467 2.76 -15.95 -0.47
N TYR A 468 1.72 -16.39 -1.10
CA TYR A 468 1.81 -17.43 -2.14
C TYR A 468 2.10 -16.88 -3.55
N ASN A 469 2.59 -17.77 -4.42
CA ASN A 469 2.82 -17.53 -5.85
C ASN A 469 3.95 -16.53 -6.14
N ASN A 470 5.00 -16.51 -5.34
CA ASN A 470 6.22 -15.75 -5.60
C ASN A 470 7.32 -16.65 -6.16
N GLU A 471 8.33 -16.03 -6.79
CA GLU A 471 9.48 -16.73 -7.36
C GLU A 471 10.76 -15.92 -7.12
N HIS A 472 11.85 -16.60 -6.67
CA HIS A 472 13.13 -15.98 -6.39
C HIS A 472 13.05 -14.87 -5.34
N ILE A 473 12.75 -15.25 -4.10
CA ILE A 473 12.65 -14.32 -2.95
C ILE A 473 13.85 -14.53 -2.03
N LEU A 474 14.52 -13.45 -1.67
CA LEU A 474 15.61 -13.43 -0.70
C LEU A 474 15.23 -12.55 0.50
N VAL A 475 15.20 -13.15 1.69
CA VAL A 475 14.98 -12.47 2.97
C VAL A 475 16.22 -12.67 3.83
N GLN A 476 16.99 -11.60 4.08
CA GLN A 476 18.25 -11.68 4.83
C GLN A 476 18.52 -10.45 5.69
N TYR A 477 19.28 -10.64 6.75
CA TYR A 477 19.77 -9.57 7.65
C TYR A 477 18.65 -8.71 8.25
N ASN A 478 17.45 -9.29 8.45
CA ASN A 478 16.35 -8.57 9.06
C ASN A 478 16.27 -8.87 10.55
N PHE A 479 15.93 -7.85 11.33
CA PHE A 479 15.63 -8.00 12.74
C PHE A 479 14.11 -7.92 12.96
N THR A 480 13.53 -8.96 13.55
CA THR A 480 12.10 -9.00 13.86
C THR A 480 11.89 -9.19 15.36
N TYR A 481 10.96 -8.42 15.96
CA TYR A 481 10.78 -8.41 17.39
C TYR A 481 9.30 -8.37 17.79
N ASP A 482 8.90 -9.30 18.66
CA ASP A 482 7.55 -9.36 19.26
C ASP A 482 6.41 -9.20 18.25
N ASN A 483 6.53 -9.82 17.08
CA ASN A 483 5.44 -9.94 16.13
C ASN A 483 4.58 -11.15 16.51
N GLU A 484 3.30 -10.94 16.77
CA GLU A 484 2.51 -12.03 17.38
C GLU A 484 2.17 -13.18 16.43
N GLY A 485 2.32 -12.99 15.13
CA GLY A 485 1.98 -13.98 14.11
C GLY A 485 3.04 -15.04 13.93
N TYR A 486 4.13 -14.68 13.27
CA TYR A 486 5.12 -15.66 12.81
C TYR A 486 6.54 -15.08 12.82
N GLY A 487 7.52 -15.91 13.15
CA GLY A 487 8.94 -15.57 13.01
C GLY A 487 9.38 -15.66 11.54
N THR A 488 9.19 -16.83 10.92
CA THR A 488 9.31 -17.01 9.47
C THR A 488 7.95 -17.34 8.90
N GLU A 489 7.49 -16.61 7.88
CA GLU A 489 6.22 -16.87 7.20
C GLU A 489 6.42 -17.02 5.69
N ILE A 490 6.26 -18.27 5.20
CA ILE A 490 6.32 -18.62 3.78
C ILE A 490 5.08 -19.46 3.47
N LEU A 491 4.18 -18.94 2.67
CA LEU A 491 2.98 -19.67 2.25
C LEU A 491 3.26 -20.56 1.04
N GLY A 492 2.23 -21.14 0.43
CA GLY A 492 2.35 -22.12 -0.62
C GLY A 492 2.66 -21.55 -2.00
N LYS A 493 2.91 -22.45 -2.97
CA LYS A 493 3.10 -22.12 -4.39
C LYS A 493 4.22 -21.10 -4.66
N ASN A 494 5.17 -20.95 -3.77
CA ASN A 494 6.38 -20.19 -4.03
C ASN A 494 7.45 -21.09 -4.64
N LYS A 495 8.41 -20.52 -5.34
CA LYS A 495 9.54 -21.21 -5.90
C LYS A 495 10.83 -20.44 -5.62
N ASN A 496 11.83 -21.14 -5.10
CA ASN A 496 13.11 -20.58 -4.75
C ASN A 496 13.00 -19.41 -3.77
N VAL A 497 12.78 -19.75 -2.49
CA VAL A 497 12.74 -18.81 -1.37
C VAL A 497 13.95 -19.06 -0.46
N ILE A 498 14.74 -18.03 -0.25
CA ILE A 498 15.92 -18.04 0.62
C ILE A 498 15.63 -17.14 1.83
N TRP A 499 15.77 -17.71 3.03
CA TRP A 499 15.59 -17.01 4.30
C TRP A 499 16.82 -17.26 5.17
N ARG A 500 17.70 -16.27 5.28
CA ARG A 500 19.02 -16.45 5.89
C ARG A 500 19.49 -15.24 6.70
N TYR A 501 20.33 -15.49 7.69
CA TYR A 501 20.96 -14.45 8.52
C TYR A 501 19.96 -13.45 9.10
N ASN A 502 18.78 -13.89 9.48
CA ASN A 502 17.80 -13.06 10.17
C ASN A 502 17.80 -13.36 11.67
N ILE A 503 17.44 -12.37 12.46
CA ILE A 503 17.24 -12.52 13.89
C ILE A 503 15.76 -12.27 14.20
N SER A 504 15.09 -13.24 14.84
CA SER A 504 13.70 -13.20 15.26
C SER A 504 13.62 -13.36 16.77
N VAL A 505 13.15 -12.35 17.49
CA VAL A 505 13.06 -12.35 18.95
C VAL A 505 11.62 -12.19 19.40
N GLY A 506 11.08 -13.19 20.09
CA GLY A 506 9.74 -13.15 20.66
C GLY A 506 8.61 -13.17 19.65
N ASP A 507 8.86 -13.56 18.42
CA ASP A 507 7.83 -13.69 17.40
C ASP A 507 6.99 -14.98 17.58
N GLY A 508 5.76 -14.98 17.04
CA GLY A 508 4.91 -16.17 17.03
C GLY A 508 4.13 -16.43 18.33
N THR A 509 3.84 -15.40 19.11
CA THR A 509 3.24 -15.54 20.45
C THR A 509 1.71 -15.56 20.46
N ARG A 510 1.03 -15.40 19.31
CA ARG A 510 -0.44 -15.32 19.23
C ARG A 510 -1.15 -16.56 19.75
N LYS A 511 -2.08 -16.35 20.67
CA LYS A 511 -3.00 -17.38 21.18
C LYS A 511 -4.34 -17.30 20.44
N VAL A 512 -4.90 -18.47 20.06
CA VAL A 512 -6.21 -18.55 19.38
C VAL A 512 -7.36 -18.26 20.32
N ASN A 513 -8.49 -17.81 19.74
CA ASN A 513 -9.74 -17.52 20.46
C ASN A 513 -9.65 -16.41 21.53
N VAL A 514 -8.55 -15.70 21.61
CA VAL A 514 -8.42 -14.53 22.51
C VAL A 514 -9.16 -13.35 21.90
N THR A 515 -10.01 -12.70 22.73
CA THR A 515 -10.66 -11.46 22.33
C THR A 515 -9.62 -10.34 22.27
N ARG A 516 -9.64 -9.58 21.20
CA ARG A 516 -8.64 -8.55 20.93
C ARG A 516 -9.14 -7.15 21.30
N PRO A 517 -8.25 -6.23 21.67
CA PRO A 517 -8.63 -4.85 22.00
C PRO A 517 -9.39 -4.14 20.88
N GLU A 518 -9.01 -4.40 19.64
CA GLU A 518 -9.65 -3.85 18.43
C GLU A 518 -10.97 -4.55 18.06
N GLY A 519 -11.37 -5.56 18.81
CA GLY A 519 -12.53 -6.44 18.58
C GLY A 519 -12.19 -7.66 17.72
N GLY A 520 -13.07 -8.64 17.74
CA GLY A 520 -12.86 -9.95 17.08
C GLY A 520 -12.02 -10.91 17.92
N LYS A 521 -11.71 -12.06 17.35
CA LYS A 521 -10.89 -13.11 17.99
C LYS A 521 -9.71 -13.47 17.10
N SER A 522 -8.59 -13.84 17.73
CA SER A 522 -7.44 -14.41 17.03
C SER A 522 -7.83 -15.74 16.37
N GLN A 523 -7.45 -15.92 15.09
CA GLN A 523 -7.86 -17.08 14.29
C GLN A 523 -6.81 -18.19 14.28
N ASN A 524 -5.55 -17.83 14.00
CA ASN A 524 -4.44 -18.79 13.88
C ASN A 524 -3.47 -18.66 15.05
N PRO A 525 -2.90 -19.78 15.54
CA PRO A 525 -1.86 -19.71 16.54
C PRO A 525 -0.57 -19.13 15.97
N GLY A 526 0.21 -18.49 16.81
CA GLY A 526 1.55 -18.06 16.46
C GLY A 526 2.48 -19.24 16.18
N ARG A 527 3.48 -19.02 15.31
CA ARG A 527 4.50 -20.01 14.98
C ARG A 527 5.88 -19.35 14.86
N THR A 528 6.90 -20.04 15.30
CA THR A 528 8.28 -19.61 14.98
C THR A 528 8.57 -19.85 13.51
N LEU A 529 8.26 -21.06 13.01
CA LEU A 529 8.37 -21.40 11.60
C LEU A 529 6.97 -21.70 11.04
N HIS A 530 6.55 -20.95 10.05
CA HIS A 530 5.32 -21.14 9.32
C HIS A 530 5.59 -21.25 7.82
N VAL A 531 6.03 -22.45 7.42
CA VAL A 531 6.12 -22.85 6.01
C VAL A 531 4.89 -23.67 5.69
N SER A 532 3.93 -23.08 5.00
CA SER A 532 2.61 -23.63 4.76
C SER A 532 2.36 -23.90 3.27
N ASP A 533 1.49 -24.86 2.97
CA ASP A 533 1.02 -25.14 1.62
C ASP A 533 -0.19 -24.25 1.21
N PHE A 534 -0.51 -23.23 2.03
CA PHE A 534 -1.65 -22.36 1.71
C PHE A 534 -1.43 -21.59 0.42
N ALA A 535 -2.29 -21.82 -0.55
CA ALA A 535 -2.38 -21.09 -1.82
C ALA A 535 -3.84 -21.05 -2.28
N LYS A 536 -4.15 -20.23 -3.28
CA LYS A 536 -5.47 -20.20 -3.93
C LYS A 536 -5.31 -20.43 -5.44
N PRO A 537 -6.26 -21.09 -6.12
CA PRO A 537 -7.53 -21.63 -5.57
C PRO A 537 -7.35 -22.89 -4.73
N GLU A 538 -6.24 -23.61 -4.86
CA GLU A 538 -5.94 -24.87 -4.20
C GLU A 538 -4.69 -24.74 -3.33
N ARG A 539 -4.59 -25.58 -2.30
CA ARG A 539 -3.38 -25.68 -1.47
C ARG A 539 -2.29 -26.35 -2.31
N GLU A 540 -1.11 -25.75 -2.35
CA GLU A 540 0.04 -26.22 -3.11
C GLU A 540 1.33 -25.88 -2.33
N PRO A 541 2.15 -26.86 -1.95
CA PRO A 541 3.40 -26.59 -1.27
C PRO A 541 4.35 -25.71 -2.10
N SER A 542 5.09 -24.85 -1.43
CA SER A 542 6.23 -24.17 -2.05
C SER A 542 7.34 -25.16 -2.40
N THR A 543 8.18 -24.82 -3.35
CA THR A 543 9.31 -25.65 -3.81
C THR A 543 10.62 -24.89 -3.68
N ASP A 544 11.69 -25.57 -3.30
CA ASP A 544 13.03 -24.99 -3.14
C ASP A 544 13.02 -23.87 -2.08
N VAL A 545 12.77 -24.25 -0.84
CA VAL A 545 12.76 -23.36 0.32
C VAL A 545 14.01 -23.60 1.16
N TYR A 546 14.81 -22.55 1.37
CA TYR A 546 16.07 -22.61 2.09
C TYR A 546 16.03 -21.67 3.29
N ILE A 547 16.11 -22.21 4.50
CA ILE A 547 16.09 -21.47 5.76
C ILE A 547 17.37 -21.83 6.51
N TYR A 548 18.33 -20.93 6.56
CA TYR A 548 19.61 -21.24 7.16
C TYR A 548 20.30 -20.04 7.82
N ASN A 549 21.13 -20.35 8.81
CA ASN A 549 21.88 -19.35 9.58
C ASN A 549 20.98 -18.23 10.13
N ASN A 550 19.80 -18.56 10.63
CA ASN A 550 18.94 -17.63 11.35
C ASN A 550 18.98 -17.91 12.85
N THR A 551 18.74 -16.91 13.66
CA THR A 551 18.59 -17.03 15.10
C THR A 551 17.14 -16.74 15.50
N TYR A 552 16.54 -17.66 16.23
CA TYR A 552 15.18 -17.56 16.76
C TYR A 552 15.22 -17.60 18.29
N VAL A 553 14.86 -16.51 18.94
CA VAL A 553 14.72 -16.43 20.39
C VAL A 553 13.25 -16.48 20.75
N ILE A 554 12.83 -17.52 21.42
CA ILE A 554 11.46 -17.74 21.86
C ILE A 554 11.27 -17.12 23.23
N SER A 555 10.36 -16.16 23.34
CA SER A 555 10.11 -15.44 24.59
C SER A 555 9.66 -16.33 25.72
N ALA A 556 10.01 -15.94 26.94
CA ALA A 556 9.56 -16.57 28.16
C ALA A 556 8.04 -16.77 28.18
N LYS A 557 7.57 -17.92 28.64
CA LYS A 557 6.15 -18.28 28.77
C LYS A 557 5.35 -18.31 27.46
N SER A 558 6.03 -18.28 26.31
CA SER A 558 5.38 -18.43 24.99
C SER A 558 5.49 -19.86 24.49
N GLU A 559 4.53 -20.30 23.66
CA GLU A 559 4.44 -21.68 23.15
C GLU A 559 4.18 -21.69 21.64
N PRO A 560 5.07 -21.09 20.79
CA PRO A 560 4.85 -21.08 19.36
C PRO A 560 4.94 -22.47 18.75
N ASN A 561 4.11 -22.70 17.73
CA ASN A 561 4.12 -23.95 16.98
C ASN A 561 5.14 -23.90 15.83
N ILE A 562 5.33 -25.05 15.16
CA ILE A 562 6.14 -25.24 13.96
C ILE A 562 5.28 -25.88 12.88
N GLU A 563 5.34 -25.35 11.66
CA GLU A 563 4.74 -25.93 10.46
C GLU A 563 5.75 -25.88 9.32
N LEU A 564 6.07 -27.03 8.75
CA LEU A 564 7.03 -27.22 7.66
C LEU A 564 6.37 -28.00 6.54
N THR A 565 5.82 -27.33 5.55
CA THR A 565 5.12 -27.94 4.41
C THR A 565 5.62 -27.32 3.11
N ALA A 566 6.73 -27.83 2.61
CA ALA A 566 7.27 -27.45 1.30
C ALA A 566 7.97 -28.66 0.66
N ASN A 567 8.14 -28.61 -0.65
CA ASN A 567 8.94 -29.54 -1.42
C ASN A 567 10.38 -29.04 -1.48
N ASN A 568 11.38 -29.93 -1.28
CA ASN A 568 12.79 -29.56 -1.22
C ASN A 568 13.05 -28.42 -0.21
N LEU A 569 12.59 -28.63 1.04
CA LEU A 569 12.86 -27.72 2.15
C LEU A 569 14.23 -28.04 2.76
N LYS A 570 15.06 -27.05 2.95
CA LYS A 570 16.33 -27.11 3.67
C LYS A 570 16.26 -26.22 4.90
N LEU A 571 16.51 -26.79 6.07
CA LEU A 571 16.55 -26.07 7.35
C LEU A 571 17.89 -26.36 8.01
N TRP A 572 18.88 -25.49 7.80
CA TRP A 572 20.27 -25.74 8.16
C TRP A 572 20.85 -24.65 9.07
N ASN A 573 21.70 -25.05 10.01
CA ASN A 573 22.53 -24.15 10.82
C ASN A 573 21.74 -23.03 11.52
N ASN A 574 20.44 -23.21 11.79
CA ASN A 574 19.68 -22.24 12.54
C ASN A 574 19.87 -22.44 14.05
N LEU A 575 19.77 -21.38 14.81
CA LEU A 575 19.84 -21.39 16.25
C LEU A 575 18.45 -21.11 16.85
N PHE A 576 18.00 -22.01 17.73
CA PHE A 576 16.74 -21.88 18.47
C PHE A 576 17.02 -21.78 19.96
N ILE A 577 16.71 -20.65 20.56
CA ILE A 577 16.91 -20.36 21.98
C ILE A 577 15.55 -20.17 22.64
N VAL A 578 15.20 -21.01 23.61
CA VAL A 578 13.94 -20.90 24.35
C VAL A 578 14.21 -20.36 25.73
N GLN A 579 13.63 -19.19 26.03
CA GLN A 579 13.76 -18.56 27.33
C GLN A 579 12.93 -19.29 28.40
N GLU A 580 13.17 -18.96 29.67
CA GLU A 580 12.58 -19.62 30.84
C GLU A 580 11.05 -19.78 30.74
N ALA A 581 10.54 -20.95 31.04
CA ALA A 581 9.12 -21.31 30.96
C ALA A 581 8.46 -21.10 29.56
N GLY A 582 9.25 -20.90 28.53
CA GLY A 582 8.79 -20.99 27.13
C GLY A 582 8.89 -22.44 26.62
N GLN A 583 8.19 -22.74 25.54
CA GLN A 583 8.28 -24.05 24.86
C GLN A 583 8.19 -23.87 23.34
N LEU A 584 9.20 -24.32 22.60
CA LEU A 584 9.15 -24.31 21.14
C LEU A 584 8.54 -25.60 20.59
N GLY A 585 7.59 -25.47 19.68
CA GLY A 585 7.05 -26.60 18.94
C GLY A 585 6.09 -27.47 19.76
N LYS A 586 5.26 -26.88 20.61
CA LYS A 586 4.16 -27.58 21.28
C LYS A 586 3.35 -28.42 20.29
N ARG A 587 3.17 -27.91 19.07
CA ARG A 587 2.68 -28.66 17.91
C ARG A 587 3.68 -28.54 16.77
N VAL A 588 4.13 -29.68 16.28
CA VAL A 588 5.02 -29.76 15.12
C VAL A 588 4.27 -30.48 14.01
N TYR A 589 4.04 -29.78 12.93
CA TYR A 589 3.44 -30.34 11.71
C TYR A 589 4.48 -30.33 10.58
N VAL A 590 4.67 -31.48 9.96
CA VAL A 590 5.50 -31.66 8.78
C VAL A 590 4.63 -32.27 7.70
N GLY A 591 4.49 -31.63 6.57
CA GLY A 591 3.62 -32.08 5.48
C GLY A 591 4.04 -33.42 4.88
N ALA A 592 3.19 -33.96 4.01
CA ALA A 592 3.34 -35.28 3.40
C ALA A 592 4.61 -35.48 2.56
N SER A 593 5.27 -34.41 2.18
CA SER A 593 6.52 -34.40 1.40
C SER A 593 7.78 -34.64 2.27
N LYS A 594 7.69 -35.45 3.33
CA LYS A 594 8.83 -35.78 4.23
C LYS A 594 10.11 -36.18 3.49
N ARG A 595 9.99 -36.72 2.30
CA ARG A 595 11.13 -37.19 1.49
C ARG A 595 11.99 -36.06 0.90
N SER A 596 11.51 -34.83 0.91
CA SER A 596 12.21 -33.66 0.35
C SER A 596 12.56 -32.61 1.40
N THR A 597 12.44 -32.94 2.68
CA THR A 597 12.81 -32.04 3.78
C THR A 597 14.14 -32.53 4.38
N ASP A 598 15.12 -31.66 4.36
CA ASP A 598 16.46 -31.85 4.90
C ASP A 598 16.67 -30.87 6.06
N ILE A 599 16.79 -31.40 7.27
CA ILE A 599 16.98 -30.63 8.50
C ILE A 599 18.28 -31.12 9.13
N GLU A 600 19.28 -30.23 9.21
CA GLU A 600 20.62 -30.64 9.59
C GLU A 600 21.41 -29.51 10.24
N GLY A 601 22.11 -29.86 11.32
CA GLY A 601 23.09 -28.99 11.97
C GLY A 601 22.48 -27.80 12.73
N ASN A 602 21.19 -27.82 13.08
CA ASN A 602 20.60 -26.76 13.86
C ASN A 602 20.96 -26.86 15.35
N GLY A 603 21.12 -25.73 16.01
CA GLY A 603 21.36 -25.59 17.43
C GLY A 603 20.08 -25.39 18.22
N PHE A 604 19.97 -26.02 19.38
CA PHE A 604 18.77 -25.97 20.24
C PHE A 604 19.14 -25.70 21.69
N SER A 605 18.45 -24.79 22.37
CA SER A 605 18.60 -24.51 23.79
C SER A 605 17.26 -24.24 24.47
N GLY A 606 17.06 -24.81 25.65
CA GLY A 606 15.82 -24.67 26.42
C GLY A 606 14.78 -25.75 26.12
N ASP A 607 13.49 -25.52 26.46
CA ASP A 607 12.40 -26.49 26.28
C ASP A 607 11.91 -26.51 24.83
N ILE A 608 12.37 -27.52 24.10
CA ILE A 608 12.05 -27.72 22.69
C ILE A 608 11.46 -29.11 22.48
N SER A 609 10.40 -29.16 21.71
CA SER A 609 9.74 -30.42 21.38
C SER A 609 10.71 -31.47 20.83
N SER A 610 10.81 -32.59 21.50
CA SER A 610 11.62 -33.74 21.06
C SER A 610 11.23 -34.22 19.65
N LYS A 611 9.97 -33.98 19.23
CA LYS A 611 9.53 -34.28 17.87
C LYS A 611 10.23 -33.41 16.85
N PHE A 612 10.52 -32.15 17.17
CA PHE A 612 11.23 -31.24 16.29
C PHE A 612 12.72 -31.56 16.25
N VAL A 613 13.35 -31.71 17.40
CA VAL A 613 14.78 -32.08 17.51
C VAL A 613 15.11 -33.36 16.75
N LYS A 614 14.24 -34.37 16.82
CA LYS A 614 14.42 -35.65 16.10
C LYS A 614 14.28 -35.56 14.57
N LEU A 615 13.86 -34.43 14.03
CA LEU A 615 13.85 -34.21 12.57
C LEU A 615 15.23 -33.81 12.06
N ASP A 616 16.08 -33.28 12.91
CA ASP A 616 17.44 -32.88 12.57
C ASP A 616 18.37 -34.14 12.59
N SER A 617 19.09 -34.33 11.50
CA SER A 617 20.01 -35.45 11.35
C SER A 617 21.29 -35.30 12.20
N LEU A 618 21.65 -34.05 12.55
CA LEU A 618 22.82 -33.69 13.36
C LEU A 618 22.44 -32.67 14.45
N PRO A 619 21.47 -32.98 15.33
CA PRO A 619 21.01 -32.00 16.30
C PRO A 619 22.10 -31.71 17.33
N LYS A 620 22.25 -30.46 17.68
CA LYS A 620 23.14 -30.02 18.76
C LYS A 620 22.34 -29.37 19.87
N MET A 621 22.31 -30.05 21.00
CA MET A 621 21.78 -29.46 22.25
C MET A 621 22.84 -28.56 22.84
N LEU A 622 22.50 -27.31 23.05
CA LEU A 622 23.37 -26.28 23.59
C LEU A 622 22.99 -26.01 25.05
N GLU A 623 23.95 -26.19 25.95
CA GLU A 623 23.84 -25.67 27.32
C GLU A 623 24.28 -24.19 27.27
N LEU A 624 23.33 -23.29 27.05
CA LEU A 624 23.57 -21.87 27.14
C LEU A 624 23.28 -21.42 28.58
N GLY A 625 24.31 -21.02 29.28
CA GLY A 625 24.17 -20.35 30.59
C GLY A 625 23.60 -18.95 30.50
N ILE A 626 22.52 -18.79 29.74
CA ILE A 626 21.87 -17.46 29.54
C ILE A 626 21.02 -17.16 30.76
N THR A 627 21.60 -16.46 31.71
CA THR A 627 20.92 -15.87 32.84
C THR A 627 20.65 -14.40 32.52
N GLY A 628 19.54 -14.11 31.85
CA GLY A 628 19.11 -12.73 31.59
C GLY A 628 18.15 -12.62 30.39
N VAL A 629 17.34 -11.58 30.40
CA VAL A 629 16.55 -11.18 29.23
C VAL A 629 17.54 -10.65 28.20
N LEU A 630 17.65 -11.29 27.05
CA LEU A 630 18.41 -10.77 25.91
C LEU A 630 17.76 -9.46 25.46
N SER A 631 18.19 -8.36 26.04
CA SER A 631 17.73 -7.01 25.70
C SER A 631 18.58 -6.36 24.61
N THR A 632 19.75 -6.94 24.34
CA THR A 632 20.68 -6.51 23.29
C THR A 632 21.16 -7.75 22.53
N PRO A 633 21.40 -7.67 21.22
CA PRO A 633 21.87 -8.77 20.42
C PRO A 633 23.37 -9.05 20.62
N GLU A 634 23.78 -9.37 21.85
CA GLU A 634 25.13 -9.82 22.13
C GLU A 634 25.20 -11.33 21.83
N SER A 635 25.89 -11.71 20.77
CA SER A 635 26.19 -13.09 20.37
C SER A 635 25.00 -14.00 20.01
N PHE A 636 24.55 -13.95 18.76
CA PHE A 636 23.51 -14.81 18.21
C PHE A 636 24.03 -15.94 17.30
N ALA A 637 25.29 -16.31 17.43
CA ALA A 637 25.86 -17.45 16.72
C ALA A 637 26.88 -18.20 17.58
N PHE A 638 27.20 -19.43 17.16
CA PHE A 638 28.18 -20.27 17.83
C PHE A 638 29.04 -20.98 16.79
N GLU A 639 30.36 -20.86 16.88
CA GLU A 639 31.29 -21.62 16.04
C GLU A 639 31.18 -23.08 16.27
N ARG A 640 31.32 -23.92 15.20
CA ARG A 640 31.26 -25.38 15.29
C ARG A 640 31.90 -26.07 14.10
N GLU A 641 32.67 -27.12 14.43
CA GLU A 641 33.32 -28.02 13.48
C GLU A 641 32.36 -28.95 12.70
N GLU A 642 31.13 -29.16 13.19
CA GLU A 642 30.21 -30.20 12.68
C GLU A 642 29.00 -29.61 11.89
N VAL A 643 28.99 -28.32 11.59
CA VAL A 643 27.93 -27.72 10.78
C VAL A 643 28.37 -27.63 9.32
N LYS A 644 27.39 -27.47 8.40
CA LYS A 644 27.72 -27.30 6.99
C LYS A 644 28.48 -26.02 6.78
N ALA A 645 29.68 -26.09 6.22
CA ALA A 645 30.43 -24.92 5.79
C ALA A 645 29.69 -24.18 4.67
N LEU A 646 29.88 -22.86 4.55
CA LEU A 646 29.26 -22.05 3.49
C LEU A 646 29.58 -22.60 2.10
N LYS A 647 30.81 -23.07 1.87
CA LYS A 647 31.21 -23.72 0.61
C LYS A 647 30.43 -25.00 0.30
N ASP A 648 29.90 -25.71 1.30
CA ASP A 648 29.11 -26.91 1.12
C ASP A 648 27.64 -26.59 0.87
N ILE A 649 27.15 -25.47 1.43
CA ILE A 649 25.85 -24.92 1.12
C ILE A 649 25.81 -24.49 -0.36
N ASP A 650 26.85 -23.87 -0.86
CA ASP A 650 26.97 -23.46 -2.26
C ASP A 650 27.08 -24.67 -3.23
N LYS A 651 27.84 -25.73 -2.87
CA LYS A 651 27.97 -26.95 -3.67
C LYS A 651 26.70 -27.76 -3.82
N LEU A 652 25.72 -27.61 -2.94
CA LEU A 652 24.44 -28.32 -2.98
C LEU A 652 23.48 -27.76 -4.02
N GLN A 653 23.95 -27.03 -5.01
CA GLN A 653 23.13 -26.33 -6.00
C GLN A 653 22.08 -25.43 -5.32
N HIS A 654 22.49 -24.81 -4.24
CA HIS A 654 21.72 -23.75 -3.61
C HIS A 654 21.33 -22.76 -4.70
N PRO A 655 20.03 -22.56 -4.97
CA PRO A 655 19.65 -21.61 -5.98
C PRO A 655 20.08 -20.23 -5.53
N VAL A 656 21.11 -19.74 -6.14
CA VAL A 656 21.57 -18.37 -6.02
C VAL A 656 20.39 -17.47 -6.35
N PHE A 657 20.24 -16.35 -5.66
CA PHE A 657 19.31 -15.33 -6.09
C PHE A 657 19.71 -14.86 -7.50
N PRO A 658 18.97 -15.18 -8.56
CA PRO A 658 19.46 -15.08 -9.94
C PRO A 658 19.81 -13.66 -10.37
N ALA A 659 19.19 -12.66 -9.75
CA ALA A 659 19.39 -11.25 -10.06
C ALA A 659 20.50 -10.59 -9.21
N ALA A 660 21.17 -11.32 -8.28
CA ALA A 660 22.24 -10.79 -7.48
C ALA A 660 23.38 -10.23 -8.33
N GLY A 661 23.93 -9.08 -7.94
CA GLY A 661 25.00 -8.40 -8.66
C GLY A 661 24.55 -7.66 -9.92
N THR A 662 23.24 -7.51 -10.19
CA THR A 662 22.75 -6.87 -11.41
C THR A 662 21.67 -5.81 -11.10
N GLY A 663 21.67 -4.72 -11.87
CA GLY A 663 20.65 -3.67 -11.76
C GLY A 663 20.49 -3.12 -10.34
N ILE A 664 19.27 -3.06 -9.85
CA ILE A 664 18.95 -2.61 -8.49
C ILE A 664 19.55 -3.51 -7.39
N PHE A 665 20.01 -4.70 -7.73
CA PHE A 665 20.65 -5.67 -6.84
C PHE A 665 22.17 -5.73 -7.01
N SER A 666 22.79 -4.71 -7.58
CA SER A 666 24.24 -4.69 -7.84
C SER A 666 25.09 -4.87 -6.58
N HIS A 667 24.56 -4.44 -5.43
CA HIS A 667 25.19 -4.58 -4.10
C HIS A 667 24.85 -5.90 -3.39
N ILE A 668 23.98 -6.73 -3.95
CA ILE A 668 23.59 -8.01 -3.36
C ILE A 668 24.55 -9.09 -3.81
N SER A 669 25.22 -9.72 -2.86
CA SER A 669 26.10 -10.84 -3.13
C SER A 669 25.31 -12.14 -3.40
N ARG A 670 25.83 -12.96 -4.31
CA ARG A 670 25.30 -14.31 -4.58
C ARG A 670 25.44 -15.21 -3.36
N ILE A 671 26.61 -15.13 -2.73
CA ILE A 671 26.95 -15.82 -1.48
C ILE A 671 27.04 -14.76 -0.40
N PRO A 672 26.56 -15.00 0.82
CA PRO A 672 26.77 -14.06 1.90
C PRO A 672 28.26 -13.86 2.15
N LEU A 673 28.70 -12.62 2.12
CA LEU A 673 30.08 -12.23 2.45
C LEU A 673 30.24 -11.81 3.89
N GLU A 674 29.11 -11.57 4.57
CA GLU A 674 29.04 -11.06 5.93
C GLU A 674 27.95 -11.79 6.71
N ASP A 675 28.10 -11.86 8.03
CA ASP A 675 27.06 -12.29 8.95
C ASP A 675 26.04 -11.16 9.20
N PHE A 676 25.11 -11.37 10.13
CA PHE A 676 24.11 -10.34 10.49
C PHE A 676 24.75 -9.04 11.02
N PHE A 677 25.90 -9.13 11.67
CA PHE A 677 26.58 -8.01 12.29
C PHE A 677 27.61 -7.33 11.36
N GLY A 678 27.73 -7.80 10.13
CA GLY A 678 28.67 -7.26 9.13
C GLY A 678 30.09 -7.84 9.24
N ASN A 679 30.31 -8.92 10.00
CA ASN A 679 31.57 -9.58 10.06
C ASN A 679 31.82 -10.39 8.79
N LEU A 680 33.01 -10.24 8.18
CA LEU A 680 33.36 -10.97 6.96
C LEU A 680 33.40 -12.48 7.24
N LEU A 681 32.75 -13.25 6.38
CA LEU A 681 32.68 -14.69 6.44
C LEU A 681 33.81 -15.31 5.61
N ALA A 682 34.61 -16.18 6.24
CA ALA A 682 35.51 -17.03 5.50
C ALA A 682 34.73 -18.10 4.72
N GLU A 683 35.26 -18.57 3.57
CA GLU A 683 34.59 -19.59 2.76
C GLU A 683 34.36 -20.92 3.53
N ASP A 684 35.18 -21.18 4.53
CA ASP A 684 35.10 -22.34 5.40
C ASP A 684 34.44 -22.06 6.75
N ALA A 685 33.87 -20.87 6.94
CA ALA A 685 33.20 -20.52 8.18
C ALA A 685 32.10 -21.54 8.52
N GLN A 686 32.15 -22.01 9.76
CA GLN A 686 31.23 -23.00 10.30
C GLN A 686 30.61 -22.47 11.59
N PHE A 687 29.40 -21.95 11.52
CA PHE A 687 28.68 -21.46 12.69
C PHE A 687 27.18 -21.68 12.57
N ILE A 688 26.51 -21.66 13.71
CA ILE A 688 25.05 -21.76 13.82
C ILE A 688 24.49 -20.41 14.20
N GLY A 689 23.38 -19.99 13.59
CA GLY A 689 22.74 -18.73 13.87
C GLY A 689 23.14 -17.60 12.91
N ALA A 690 22.73 -16.38 13.26
CA ALA A 690 22.82 -15.22 12.34
C ALA A 690 24.21 -14.53 12.32
N GLY A 691 25.08 -14.85 13.26
CA GLY A 691 26.42 -14.26 13.36
C GLY A 691 26.82 -13.98 14.81
N THR A 692 28.08 -13.52 14.98
CA THR A 692 28.63 -13.11 16.29
C THR A 692 28.90 -11.62 16.27
N ASP A 693 28.52 -10.94 17.36
CA ASP A 693 28.90 -9.53 17.56
C ASP A 693 30.31 -9.42 18.13
#